data_f8f850749182921b4d23693e1f44d0c8
#
_entry.id   f8f850749182921b4d23693e1f44d0c8
#
_cell.length_a   1.000
_cell.length_b   1.000
_cell.length_c   1.000
_cell.angle_alpha   90.00
_cell.angle_beta   90.00
_cell.angle_gamma   90.00
#
_symmetry.space_group_name_H-M   'P 1'
#
loop_
_entity.id
_entity.type
_entity.pdbx_description
1 polymer ?
#
loop_
_entity_poly.entity_id
_entity_poly.type
_entity_poly.pdbx_seq_one_letter_code
_entity_poly.pdbx_strand_id
1 'polypeptide(L)'
;MNYGFVKVAAAVPHVKVADCKFNVERIESQIAIAEGKGVQIIVFPEMSITGYTCGDLFGQQILLEEAEMGLMQILNNTRQLDIISIVGMPVVVNSTVINAAVVIQKGKVLGVAAKTYLPNYKEFYEQRWFTSALQLTEDTARLCGQTVPIGANLLFETSDTTFGIEICEDLWATIPPSSSLALQGAEIIFNMSADNEGIGKHHYLCSLISQQSARCIAGYVFSSCGFGESTTDVVFAGNGLIYENGSLLARSKRFCMEEQLIISEIDVERIRAERRINTTFAASQANTGDKKAISIATEFVNSKELTLTRGFNSHPFVPQGAELNEHCEEVFSIQIAGLAQRLVHTKAKTAVVGISGGLDSTLALLVCVKTFDKLGLPRKDILGVTMPGFGTTDRTYNNAIDLMKSLGISIREISIQDACIQHFKDIDHDINVHDVTYENSQARERTQILMDIANQTWGMVVGTGDLSELALGWATYNGDHMSMYGVNGSIPKTLVKYLVQWVAENDMDEDAKATLLDIVDTPISPELIPADENGEIKQKTEDLVGPYELHDFFLYYFLRFGFRPSKIYYLANIAFKDVYDEETIKKWLSTFFRRFFNQQFKRSCLPDGPKVGSISISPRGDWRMPSDASSTIWLKEIEDL
;
A
#
# COMPACT_ATOMS: atom_id res chain seq x y z
N MET A 1 20.21 9.62 -2.45
CA MET A 1 19.06 9.85 -1.53
C MET A 1 18.50 8.49 -1.15
N ASN A 2 18.03 8.30 0.10
CA ASN A 2 17.41 7.03 0.51
C ASN A 2 15.87 7.01 0.36
N TYR A 3 15.26 8.09 -0.11
CA TYR A 3 13.81 8.24 -0.31
C TYR A 3 12.96 7.79 0.89
N GLY A 4 13.51 7.88 2.11
CA GLY A 4 12.84 7.46 3.34
C GLY A 4 12.80 5.95 3.57
N PHE A 5 13.58 5.17 2.85
CA PHE A 5 13.71 3.73 3.09
C PHE A 5 14.83 3.41 4.08
N VAL A 6 14.53 2.55 5.03
CA VAL A 6 15.48 1.99 5.99
C VAL A 6 15.61 0.49 5.73
N LYS A 7 16.83 0.05 5.37
CA LYS A 7 17.11 -1.36 5.09
C LYS A 7 17.37 -2.11 6.40
N VAL A 8 16.55 -3.11 6.67
CA VAL A 8 16.57 -3.91 7.89
C VAL A 8 16.77 -5.39 7.60
N ALA A 9 17.27 -6.13 8.57
CA ALA A 9 17.40 -7.57 8.47
C ALA A 9 16.91 -8.28 9.74
N ALA A 10 16.23 -9.42 9.54
CA ALA A 10 15.96 -10.45 10.56
C ALA A 10 16.91 -11.63 10.29
N ALA A 11 17.77 -11.91 11.25
CA ALA A 11 18.75 -13.00 11.19
C ALA A 11 18.18 -14.27 11.81
N VAL A 12 18.42 -15.42 11.21
CA VAL A 12 18.15 -16.74 11.79
C VAL A 12 19.46 -17.54 11.73
N PRO A 13 20.36 -17.36 12.73
CA PRO A 13 21.62 -18.08 12.78
C PRO A 13 21.41 -19.54 13.19
N HIS A 14 22.38 -20.37 12.84
CA HIS A 14 22.54 -21.68 13.46
C HIS A 14 23.12 -21.48 14.86
N VAL A 15 22.50 -22.06 15.87
CA VAL A 15 22.97 -21.97 17.26
C VAL A 15 23.41 -23.33 17.79
N LYS A 16 24.25 -23.32 18.82
CA LYS A 16 24.52 -24.45 19.71
C LYS A 16 24.26 -24.03 21.12
N VAL A 17 23.40 -24.76 21.81
CA VAL A 17 23.01 -24.45 23.18
C VAL A 17 24.24 -24.45 24.11
N ALA A 18 24.42 -23.34 24.83
CA ALA A 18 25.53 -23.06 25.73
C ALA A 18 26.94 -22.99 25.09
N ASP A 19 27.05 -22.99 23.77
CA ASP A 19 28.33 -22.78 23.05
C ASP A 19 28.44 -21.32 22.55
N CYS A 20 28.69 -20.40 23.48
CA CYS A 20 28.75 -18.96 23.19
C CYS A 20 29.74 -18.63 22.09
N LYS A 21 30.90 -19.30 22.06
CA LYS A 21 31.91 -19.07 21.03
C LYS A 21 31.41 -19.38 19.62
N PHE A 22 30.80 -20.55 19.43
CA PHE A 22 30.20 -20.93 18.14
C PHE A 22 29.11 -19.93 17.73
N ASN A 23 28.23 -19.57 18.63
CA ASN A 23 27.11 -18.67 18.34
C ASN A 23 27.60 -17.27 17.94
N VAL A 24 28.62 -16.75 18.64
CA VAL A 24 29.24 -15.46 18.34
C VAL A 24 29.86 -15.46 16.92
N GLU A 25 30.57 -16.50 16.51
CA GLU A 25 31.12 -16.62 15.16
C GLU A 25 30.02 -16.55 14.09
N ARG A 26 28.84 -17.15 14.33
CA ARG A 26 27.69 -17.08 13.42
C ARG A 26 27.08 -15.69 13.37
N ILE A 27 26.91 -15.05 14.53
CA ILE A 27 26.42 -13.68 14.64
C ILE A 27 27.33 -12.72 13.87
N GLU A 28 28.64 -12.76 14.11
CA GLU A 28 29.63 -11.93 13.42
C GLU A 28 29.61 -12.11 11.89
N SER A 29 29.49 -13.38 11.43
CA SER A 29 29.37 -13.69 10.01
C SER A 29 28.13 -13.05 9.38
N GLN A 30 26.97 -13.15 10.04
CA GLN A 30 25.74 -12.55 9.53
C GLN A 30 25.74 -11.01 9.58
N ILE A 31 26.35 -10.41 10.61
CA ILE A 31 26.55 -8.95 10.66
C ILE A 31 27.38 -8.48 9.46
N ALA A 32 28.50 -9.17 9.18
CA ALA A 32 29.37 -8.80 8.06
C ALA A 32 28.68 -8.94 6.69
N ILE A 33 27.88 -10.01 6.50
CA ILE A 33 27.07 -10.21 5.29
C ILE A 33 26.02 -9.10 5.15
N ALA A 34 25.31 -8.77 6.24
CA ALA A 34 24.28 -7.74 6.26
C ALA A 34 24.86 -6.36 5.94
N GLU A 35 25.97 -5.98 6.58
CA GLU A 35 26.72 -4.75 6.27
C GLU A 35 27.13 -4.68 4.80
N GLY A 36 27.64 -5.80 4.24
CA GLY A 36 28.01 -5.90 2.83
C GLY A 36 26.84 -5.64 1.87
N LYS A 37 25.61 -5.95 2.29
CA LYS A 37 24.34 -5.72 1.55
C LYS A 37 23.70 -4.36 1.84
N GLY A 38 24.34 -3.51 2.63
CA GLY A 38 23.85 -2.18 2.98
C GLY A 38 22.70 -2.17 3.99
N VAL A 39 22.58 -3.21 4.81
CA VAL A 39 21.61 -3.24 5.93
C VAL A 39 22.05 -2.23 6.99
N GLN A 40 21.09 -1.45 7.47
CA GLN A 40 21.32 -0.43 8.50
C GLN A 40 21.11 -0.98 9.92
N ILE A 41 20.13 -1.87 10.09
CA ILE A 41 19.81 -2.46 11.40
C ILE A 41 19.52 -3.95 11.21
N ILE A 42 20.20 -4.78 11.99
CA ILE A 42 20.01 -6.24 12.03
C ILE A 42 19.55 -6.68 13.42
N VAL A 43 18.59 -7.58 13.47
CA VAL A 43 18.13 -8.21 14.73
C VAL A 43 18.35 -9.72 14.70
N PHE A 44 18.86 -10.25 15.80
CA PHE A 44 19.06 -11.67 16.05
C PHE A 44 17.97 -12.22 16.99
N PRO A 45 17.78 -13.54 17.07
CA PRO A 45 16.83 -14.15 18.00
C PRO A 45 17.14 -13.87 19.48
N GLU A 46 16.13 -14.05 20.30
CA GLU A 46 16.24 -14.07 21.76
C GLU A 46 17.33 -15.04 22.21
N MET A 47 18.17 -14.63 23.16
CA MET A 47 19.29 -15.43 23.69
C MET A 47 20.26 -15.95 22.61
N SER A 48 20.43 -15.26 21.50
CA SER A 48 21.25 -15.72 20.36
C SER A 48 22.72 -16.00 20.71
N ILE A 49 23.28 -15.40 21.77
CA ILE A 49 24.66 -15.65 22.21
C ILE A 49 24.76 -17.00 22.94
N THR A 50 23.79 -17.36 23.77
CA THR A 50 23.83 -18.60 24.59
C THR A 50 23.05 -19.75 23.97
N GLY A 51 22.07 -19.47 23.12
CA GLY A 51 20.91 -20.28 22.87
C GLY A 51 19.84 -20.04 23.95
N TYR A 52 18.57 -20.14 23.54
CA TYR A 52 17.44 -19.92 24.45
C TYR A 52 17.21 -21.11 25.41
N THR A 53 17.44 -22.33 24.93
CA THR A 53 17.08 -23.57 25.63
C THR A 53 18.14 -24.03 26.65
N CYS A 54 18.90 -23.10 27.23
CA CYS A 54 19.91 -23.41 28.25
C CYS A 54 19.33 -23.86 29.59
N GLY A 55 18.05 -23.58 29.88
CA GLY A 55 17.41 -24.00 31.12
C GLY A 55 18.14 -23.49 32.38
N ASP A 56 18.33 -24.36 33.39
CA ASP A 56 18.99 -23.99 34.64
C ASP A 56 20.46 -23.62 34.47
N LEU A 57 21.06 -23.79 33.30
CA LEU A 57 22.41 -23.29 33.04
C LEU A 57 22.50 -21.76 33.10
N PHE A 58 21.39 -21.03 32.92
CA PHE A 58 21.34 -19.59 33.15
C PHE A 58 21.69 -19.17 34.59
N GLY A 59 21.65 -20.11 35.56
CA GLY A 59 22.13 -19.92 36.91
C GLY A 59 23.63 -20.18 37.09
N GLN A 60 24.36 -20.59 36.04
CA GLN A 60 25.78 -20.89 36.11
C GLN A 60 26.65 -19.68 35.77
N GLN A 61 27.50 -19.26 36.70
CA GLN A 61 28.38 -18.09 36.51
C GLN A 61 29.21 -18.17 35.25
N ILE A 62 29.74 -19.35 34.89
CA ILE A 62 30.55 -19.54 33.71
C ILE A 62 29.79 -19.22 32.43
N LEU A 63 28.50 -19.57 32.32
CA LEU A 63 27.69 -19.25 31.12
C LEU A 63 27.46 -17.75 30.97
N LEU A 64 27.20 -17.06 32.08
CA LEU A 64 27.00 -15.62 32.13
C LEU A 64 28.26 -14.85 31.76
N GLU A 65 29.42 -15.29 32.28
CA GLU A 65 30.74 -14.72 31.93
C GLU A 65 31.11 -14.96 30.47
N GLU A 66 30.88 -16.18 29.93
CA GLU A 66 31.11 -16.50 28.54
C GLU A 66 30.21 -15.71 27.60
N ALA A 67 28.96 -15.43 28.00
CA ALA A 67 28.04 -14.60 27.23
C ALA A 67 28.54 -13.14 27.14
N GLU A 68 29.03 -12.56 28.25
CA GLU A 68 29.60 -11.20 28.26
C GLU A 68 30.92 -11.14 27.46
N MET A 69 31.79 -12.15 27.60
CA MET A 69 33.00 -12.25 26.75
C MET A 69 32.67 -12.37 25.29
N GLY A 70 31.63 -13.14 24.95
CA GLY A 70 31.13 -13.24 23.56
C GLY A 70 30.65 -11.89 22.99
N LEU A 71 29.91 -11.13 23.78
CA LEU A 71 29.52 -9.77 23.38
C LEU A 71 30.75 -8.87 23.19
N MET A 72 31.74 -8.95 24.09
CA MET A 72 32.99 -8.19 23.95
C MET A 72 33.74 -8.55 22.68
N GLN A 73 33.74 -9.81 22.27
CA GLN A 73 34.31 -10.24 21.00
C GLN A 73 33.55 -9.60 19.82
N ILE A 74 32.23 -9.64 19.80
CA ILE A 74 31.41 -8.99 18.76
C ILE A 74 31.73 -7.50 18.69
N LEU A 75 31.76 -6.78 19.81
CA LEU A 75 32.10 -5.35 19.88
C LEU A 75 33.45 -5.05 19.24
N ASN A 76 34.47 -5.87 19.52
CA ASN A 76 35.82 -5.69 18.98
C ASN A 76 35.87 -5.94 17.47
N ASN A 77 35.23 -7.00 17.00
CA ASN A 77 35.30 -7.44 15.60
C ASN A 77 34.41 -6.59 14.69
N THR A 78 33.33 -5.99 15.21
CA THR A 78 32.42 -5.14 14.45
C THR A 78 32.65 -3.64 14.60
N ARG A 79 33.70 -3.22 15.34
CA ARG A 79 33.97 -1.80 15.64
C ARG A 79 34.15 -0.88 14.44
N GLN A 80 34.47 -1.42 13.26
CA GLN A 80 34.65 -0.68 12.02
C GLN A 80 33.40 -0.70 11.13
N LEU A 81 32.35 -1.43 11.54
CA LEU A 81 31.10 -1.55 10.79
C LEU A 81 30.12 -0.46 11.24
N ASP A 82 29.36 0.05 10.27
CA ASP A 82 28.35 1.10 10.52
C ASP A 82 27.01 0.53 10.99
N ILE A 83 26.73 -0.73 10.69
CA ILE A 83 25.47 -1.41 10.99
C ILE A 83 25.18 -1.43 12.50
N ILE A 84 23.92 -1.14 12.85
CA ILE A 84 23.40 -1.32 14.21
C ILE A 84 22.99 -2.79 14.35
N SER A 85 23.48 -3.48 15.38
CA SER A 85 23.13 -4.87 15.63
C SER A 85 22.41 -5.02 16.98
N ILE A 86 21.34 -5.83 16.98
CA ILE A 86 20.53 -6.14 18.17
C ILE A 86 20.71 -7.62 18.47
N VAL A 87 21.41 -7.95 19.56
CA VAL A 87 21.75 -9.33 19.95
C VAL A 87 21.12 -9.71 21.27
N GLY A 88 20.61 -10.94 21.37
CA GLY A 88 19.95 -11.49 22.57
C GLY A 88 20.94 -12.20 23.48
N MET A 89 20.92 -11.87 24.79
CA MET A 89 21.75 -12.51 25.81
C MET A 89 21.21 -12.33 27.21
N PRO A 90 21.60 -13.18 28.17
CA PRO A 90 21.39 -12.90 29.59
C PRO A 90 22.31 -11.76 30.03
N VAL A 91 21.78 -10.79 30.77
CA VAL A 91 22.55 -9.67 31.36
C VAL A 91 22.39 -9.67 32.85
N VAL A 92 23.51 -9.64 33.58
CA VAL A 92 23.50 -9.54 35.05
C VAL A 92 23.38 -8.07 35.45
N VAL A 93 22.36 -7.76 36.25
CA VAL A 93 22.16 -6.43 36.84
C VAL A 93 22.05 -6.59 38.32
N ASN A 94 23.05 -6.09 39.06
CA ASN A 94 23.20 -6.33 40.51
C ASN A 94 23.16 -7.83 40.86
N SER A 95 22.08 -8.31 41.50
CA SER A 95 21.91 -9.70 41.92
C SER A 95 20.89 -10.47 41.06
N THR A 96 20.48 -9.93 39.91
CA THR A 96 19.44 -10.52 39.04
C THR A 96 19.96 -10.75 37.64
N VAL A 97 19.37 -11.73 36.95
CA VAL A 97 19.62 -11.99 35.52
C VAL A 97 18.42 -11.50 34.71
N ILE A 98 18.69 -10.77 33.68
CA ILE A 98 17.68 -10.18 32.79
C ILE A 98 17.76 -10.86 31.40
N ASN A 99 16.62 -11.20 30.84
CA ASN A 99 16.52 -11.53 29.43
C ASN A 99 16.55 -10.23 28.63
N ALA A 100 17.58 -10.04 27.80
CA ALA A 100 17.89 -8.73 27.25
C ALA A 100 18.22 -8.75 25.75
N ALA A 101 17.82 -7.67 25.09
CA ALA A 101 18.27 -7.25 23.78
C ALA A 101 19.34 -6.16 23.91
N VAL A 102 20.56 -6.47 23.51
CA VAL A 102 21.68 -5.53 23.58
C VAL A 102 21.88 -4.88 22.22
N VAL A 103 21.78 -3.55 22.17
CA VAL A 103 21.99 -2.76 20.95
C VAL A 103 23.42 -2.29 20.89
N ILE A 104 24.10 -2.63 19.80
CA ILE A 104 25.53 -2.33 19.62
C ILE A 104 25.78 -1.62 18.29
N GLN A 105 26.79 -0.75 18.29
CA GLN A 105 27.30 -0.08 17.09
C GLN A 105 28.74 0.37 17.31
N LYS A 106 29.63 0.15 16.32
CA LYS A 106 31.02 0.66 16.33
C LYS A 106 31.79 0.39 17.61
N GLY A 107 31.66 -0.82 18.15
CA GLY A 107 32.36 -1.23 19.37
C GLY A 107 31.78 -0.67 20.66
N LYS A 108 30.60 -0.07 20.64
CA LYS A 108 29.87 0.47 21.79
C LYS A 108 28.59 -0.29 22.04
N VAL A 109 28.24 -0.48 23.29
CA VAL A 109 26.89 -0.83 23.71
C VAL A 109 26.10 0.47 23.82
N LEU A 110 25.02 0.60 23.05
CA LEU A 110 24.16 1.80 23.07
C LEU A 110 23.13 1.74 24.20
N GLY A 111 22.57 0.55 24.45
CA GLY A 111 21.56 0.34 25.47
C GLY A 111 21.13 -1.13 25.54
N VAL A 112 20.40 -1.46 26.59
CA VAL A 112 19.94 -2.81 26.93
C VAL A 112 18.42 -2.77 27.08
N ALA A 113 17.68 -3.28 26.10
CA ALA A 113 16.23 -3.45 26.23
C ALA A 113 15.94 -4.74 27.01
N ALA A 114 15.21 -4.61 28.11
CA ALA A 114 14.89 -5.70 29.00
C ALA A 114 13.48 -6.23 28.73
N LYS A 115 13.32 -7.56 28.76
CA LYS A 115 12.02 -8.23 28.58
C LYS A 115 11.03 -7.83 29.66
N THR A 116 9.83 -7.42 29.25
CA THR A 116 8.79 -6.96 30.18
C THR A 116 7.98 -8.12 30.74
N TYR A 117 7.48 -8.99 29.86
CA TYR A 117 6.63 -10.11 30.24
C TYR A 117 7.39 -11.43 30.08
N LEU A 118 7.54 -12.13 31.21
CA LEU A 118 8.22 -13.43 31.30
C LEU A 118 7.16 -14.53 31.28
N PRO A 119 7.05 -15.35 30.19
CA PRO A 119 6.08 -16.43 30.18
C PRO A 119 6.38 -17.46 31.26
N ASN A 120 5.36 -17.83 32.05
CA ASN A 120 5.48 -18.78 33.14
C ASN A 120 4.24 -19.69 33.20
N TYR A 121 3.94 -20.34 32.08
CA TYR A 121 2.82 -21.24 31.89
C TYR A 121 3.17 -22.30 30.84
N LYS A 122 2.54 -23.49 30.93
CA LYS A 122 2.76 -24.64 30.06
C LYS A 122 4.25 -25.00 29.96
N GLU A 123 4.82 -25.01 28.78
CA GLU A 123 6.22 -25.28 28.49
C GLU A 123 7.18 -24.14 28.86
N PHE A 124 6.66 -22.97 29.21
CA PHE A 124 7.46 -21.79 29.56
C PHE A 124 7.53 -21.59 31.10
N TYR A 125 8.73 -21.33 31.62
CA TYR A 125 8.98 -21.05 33.00
C TYR A 125 10.15 -20.07 33.21
N GLU A 126 10.17 -18.98 32.42
CA GLU A 126 11.24 -17.97 32.40
C GLU A 126 11.42 -17.25 33.76
N GLN A 127 10.36 -17.09 34.56
CA GLN A 127 10.46 -16.50 35.90
C GLN A 127 11.37 -17.30 36.84
N ARG A 128 11.71 -18.54 36.48
CA ARG A 128 12.69 -19.33 37.20
C ARG A 128 14.11 -18.78 37.09
N TRP A 129 14.41 -18.14 35.94
CA TRP A 129 15.77 -17.71 35.62
C TRP A 129 15.93 -16.20 35.55
N PHE A 130 14.90 -15.49 35.09
CA PHE A 130 14.99 -14.08 34.76
C PHE A 130 14.09 -13.19 35.61
N THR A 131 14.51 -11.94 35.76
CA THR A 131 13.74 -10.87 36.37
C THR A 131 13.13 -9.98 35.29
N SER A 132 11.85 -9.61 35.44
CA SER A 132 11.13 -8.75 34.51
C SER A 132 11.65 -7.31 34.56
N ALA A 133 11.60 -6.62 33.41
CA ALA A 133 11.84 -5.18 33.33
C ALA A 133 10.94 -4.35 34.26
N LEU A 134 9.77 -4.85 34.64
CA LEU A 134 8.86 -4.20 35.60
C LEU A 134 9.41 -4.20 37.04
N GLN A 135 10.36 -5.06 37.32
CA GLN A 135 10.99 -5.22 38.67
C GLN A 135 12.38 -4.58 38.72
N LEU A 136 12.88 -4.02 37.63
CA LEU A 136 14.14 -3.29 37.62
C LEU A 136 14.03 -2.02 38.44
N THR A 137 14.98 -1.83 39.31
CA THR A 137 15.15 -0.63 40.16
C THR A 137 16.18 0.33 39.57
N GLU A 138 17.03 -0.17 38.69
CA GLU A 138 18.11 0.57 38.01
C GLU A 138 17.70 0.94 36.60
N ASP A 139 18.12 2.10 36.15
CA ASP A 139 17.99 2.60 34.80
C ASP A 139 19.28 2.48 33.97
N THR A 140 20.35 1.97 34.57
CA THR A 140 21.64 1.69 33.93
C THR A 140 22.18 0.32 34.32
N ALA A 141 22.92 -0.29 33.41
CA ALA A 141 23.65 -1.54 33.61
C ALA A 141 25.14 -1.36 33.28
N ARG A 142 25.99 -2.13 33.94
CA ARG A 142 27.42 -2.23 33.59
C ARG A 142 27.61 -3.48 32.74
N LEU A 143 28.05 -3.31 31.50
CA LEU A 143 28.22 -4.39 30.53
C LEU A 143 29.46 -4.14 29.68
N CYS A 144 30.35 -5.13 29.53
CA CYS A 144 31.62 -5.02 28.82
C CYS A 144 32.46 -3.78 29.23
N GLY A 145 32.48 -3.46 30.53
CA GLY A 145 33.16 -2.29 31.06
C GLY A 145 32.53 -0.93 30.80
N GLN A 146 31.37 -0.89 30.11
CA GLN A 146 30.59 0.31 29.82
C GLN A 146 29.39 0.43 30.76
N THR A 147 28.98 1.67 31.11
CA THR A 147 27.72 1.94 31.81
C THR A 147 26.72 2.45 30.79
N VAL A 148 25.61 1.75 30.63
CA VAL A 148 24.64 1.96 29.56
C VAL A 148 23.20 1.98 30.08
N PRO A 149 22.27 2.67 29.40
CA PRO A 149 20.84 2.63 29.76
C PRO A 149 20.27 1.22 29.67
N ILE A 150 19.39 0.87 30.65
CA ILE A 150 18.60 -0.37 30.62
C ILE A 150 17.13 -0.10 30.92
N GLY A 151 16.24 -0.79 30.21
CA GLY A 151 14.79 -0.70 30.45
C GLY A 151 13.97 -1.24 29.30
N ALA A 152 12.66 -1.30 29.47
CA ALA A 152 11.72 -1.66 28.39
C ALA A 152 11.25 -0.46 27.56
N ASN A 153 11.63 0.76 27.92
CA ASN A 153 11.16 2.01 27.33
C ASN A 153 12.28 2.78 26.60
N LEU A 154 13.16 2.05 25.92
CA LEU A 154 14.27 2.66 25.17
C LEU A 154 13.86 2.93 23.73
N LEU A 155 14.19 4.11 23.22
CA LEU A 155 14.10 4.49 21.83
C LEU A 155 15.50 4.79 21.29
N PHE A 156 15.83 4.22 20.14
CA PHE A 156 17.11 4.43 19.47
C PHE A 156 16.88 5.32 18.25
N GLU A 157 17.53 6.46 18.22
CA GLU A 157 17.37 7.49 17.19
C GLU A 157 18.53 7.43 16.19
N THR A 158 18.23 7.12 14.93
CA THR A 158 19.17 7.20 13.82
C THR A 158 18.91 8.49 13.03
N SER A 159 19.75 8.78 12.03
CA SER A 159 19.49 9.88 11.07
C SER A 159 18.19 9.71 10.29
N ASP A 160 17.76 8.47 10.07
CA ASP A 160 16.66 8.13 9.17
C ASP A 160 15.38 7.71 9.88
N THR A 161 15.50 7.08 11.05
CA THR A 161 14.35 6.52 11.78
C THR A 161 14.59 6.44 13.28
N THR A 162 13.51 6.31 14.05
CA THR A 162 13.53 5.94 15.46
C THR A 162 12.98 4.53 15.61
N PHE A 163 13.65 3.66 16.34
CA PHE A 163 13.20 2.31 16.57
C PHE A 163 13.12 1.95 18.05
N GLY A 164 12.26 0.98 18.36
CA GLY A 164 12.11 0.39 19.68
C GLY A 164 12.22 -1.13 19.63
N ILE A 165 12.36 -1.75 20.80
CA ILE A 165 12.56 -3.20 20.90
C ILE A 165 11.60 -3.76 21.93
N GLU A 166 11.02 -4.92 21.61
CA GLU A 166 10.31 -5.79 22.55
C GLU A 166 10.79 -7.24 22.37
N ILE A 167 10.54 -8.09 23.35
CA ILE A 167 11.11 -9.45 23.36
C ILE A 167 9.99 -10.48 23.52
N CYS A 168 9.79 -11.30 22.48
CA CYS A 168 8.97 -12.51 22.44
C CYS A 168 7.57 -12.34 23.05
N GLU A 169 7.37 -12.78 24.31
CA GLU A 169 6.09 -12.72 25.04
C GLU A 169 5.52 -11.31 25.15
N ASP A 170 6.36 -10.30 25.05
CA ASP A 170 5.91 -8.90 25.04
C ASP A 170 4.86 -8.64 23.94
N LEU A 171 5.00 -9.26 22.76
CA LEU A 171 4.02 -9.17 21.67
C LEU A 171 2.67 -9.83 22.00
N TRP A 172 2.69 -10.89 22.82
CA TRP A 172 1.49 -11.66 23.18
C TRP A 172 0.68 -11.02 24.31
N ALA A 173 1.26 -10.03 24.97
CA ALA A 173 0.60 -9.29 26.04
C ALA A 173 -0.62 -8.51 25.50
N THR A 174 -1.62 -8.31 26.36
CA THR A 174 -2.82 -7.51 26.01
C THR A 174 -2.46 -6.08 25.58
N ILE A 175 -1.44 -5.50 26.20
CA ILE A 175 -0.86 -4.19 25.83
C ILE A 175 0.63 -4.40 25.63
N PRO A 176 1.08 -4.69 24.39
CA PRO A 176 2.49 -4.88 24.11
C PRO A 176 3.31 -3.61 24.34
N PRO A 177 4.56 -3.69 24.79
CA PRO A 177 5.47 -2.53 24.92
C PRO A 177 5.59 -1.74 23.61
N SER A 178 5.56 -2.42 22.46
CA SER A 178 5.58 -1.78 21.14
C SER A 178 4.48 -0.75 20.93
N SER A 179 3.31 -0.92 21.57
CA SER A 179 2.23 0.09 21.50
C SER A 179 2.67 1.42 22.13
N SER A 180 3.27 1.37 23.31
CA SER A 180 3.81 2.56 23.99
C SER A 180 5.00 3.16 23.25
N LEU A 181 5.93 2.31 22.78
CA LEU A 181 7.10 2.75 22.01
C LEU A 181 6.71 3.46 20.72
N ALA A 182 5.73 2.92 19.97
CA ALA A 182 5.23 3.53 18.74
C ALA A 182 4.56 4.89 19.00
N LEU A 183 3.73 5.01 20.04
CA LEU A 183 3.10 6.27 20.43
C LEU A 183 4.12 7.31 20.91
N GLN A 184 5.28 6.89 21.40
CA GLN A 184 6.38 7.76 21.83
C GLN A 184 7.41 8.03 20.73
N GLY A 185 7.21 7.50 19.50
CA GLY A 185 8.00 7.88 18.35
C GLY A 185 8.66 6.74 17.58
N ALA A 186 8.68 5.50 18.08
CA ALA A 186 9.24 4.39 17.31
C ALA A 186 8.48 4.19 15.99
N GLU A 187 9.20 4.23 14.90
CA GLU A 187 8.68 3.99 13.54
C GLU A 187 8.91 2.54 13.10
N ILE A 188 9.91 1.89 13.70
CA ILE A 188 10.22 0.48 13.51
C ILE A 188 10.29 -0.20 14.87
N ILE A 189 9.66 -1.35 14.99
CA ILE A 189 9.75 -2.23 16.15
C ILE A 189 10.55 -3.46 15.78
N PHE A 190 11.55 -3.80 16.57
CA PHE A 190 12.27 -5.05 16.49
C PHE A 190 11.81 -5.99 17.59
N ASN A 191 11.47 -7.20 17.23
CA ASN A 191 11.09 -8.25 18.18
C ASN A 191 12.03 -9.45 18.01
N MET A 192 12.76 -9.77 19.07
CA MET A 192 13.56 -10.99 19.15
C MET A 192 12.80 -12.02 19.96
N SER A 193 12.74 -13.23 19.40
CA SER A 193 11.90 -14.29 19.94
C SER A 193 12.62 -15.62 20.03
N ALA A 194 12.10 -16.46 20.92
CA ALA A 194 12.29 -17.90 20.95
C ALA A 194 10.91 -18.56 20.96
N ASP A 195 10.18 -18.40 19.84
CA ASP A 195 8.81 -18.87 19.71
C ASP A 195 8.80 -20.31 19.18
N ASN A 196 8.35 -21.25 20.01
CA ASN A 196 8.24 -22.67 19.64
C ASN A 196 7.08 -22.89 18.67
N GLU A 197 7.16 -23.95 17.88
CA GLU A 197 6.14 -24.26 16.89
C GLU A 197 5.08 -25.25 17.42
N GLY A 198 3.85 -25.02 16.93
CA GLY A 198 2.71 -25.90 17.08
C GLY A 198 1.82 -25.83 15.85
N ILE A 199 0.97 -26.83 15.64
CA ILE A 199 0.05 -26.87 14.50
C ILE A 199 -0.86 -25.62 14.56
N GLY A 200 -0.86 -24.84 13.46
CA GLY A 200 -1.68 -23.62 13.33
C GLY A 200 -1.10 -22.35 13.99
N LYS A 201 -0.08 -22.47 14.87
CA LYS A 201 0.49 -21.32 15.58
C LYS A 201 1.12 -20.28 14.66
N HIS A 202 1.79 -20.71 13.60
CA HIS A 202 2.41 -19.78 12.63
C HIS A 202 1.40 -18.81 11.99
N HIS A 203 0.22 -19.29 11.62
CA HIS A 203 -0.82 -18.43 11.05
C HIS A 203 -1.29 -17.39 12.07
N TYR A 204 -1.47 -17.82 13.32
CA TYR A 204 -1.83 -16.90 14.41
C TYR A 204 -0.72 -15.86 14.66
N LEU A 205 0.55 -16.29 14.70
CA LEU A 205 1.71 -15.40 14.85
C LEU A 205 1.75 -14.35 13.72
N CYS A 206 1.61 -14.76 12.46
CA CYS A 206 1.59 -13.84 11.33
C CYS A 206 0.45 -12.81 11.44
N SER A 207 -0.74 -13.25 11.86
CA SER A 207 -1.89 -12.38 12.07
C SER A 207 -1.63 -11.38 13.20
N LEU A 208 -1.02 -11.84 14.31
CA LEU A 208 -0.69 -11.00 15.46
C LEU A 208 0.33 -9.91 15.09
N ILE A 209 1.42 -10.28 14.39
CA ILE A 209 2.44 -9.33 13.94
C ILE A 209 1.83 -8.33 12.93
N SER A 210 1.05 -8.81 11.97
CA SER A 210 0.38 -7.96 10.98
C SER A 210 -0.50 -6.92 11.67
N GLN A 211 -1.34 -7.34 12.61
CA GLN A 211 -2.23 -6.43 13.34
C GLN A 211 -1.46 -5.46 14.23
N GLN A 212 -0.40 -5.90 14.90
CA GLN A 212 0.42 -5.01 15.75
C GLN A 212 1.17 -3.97 14.91
N SER A 213 1.75 -4.38 13.78
CA SER A 213 2.37 -3.48 12.81
C SER A 213 1.37 -2.42 12.29
N ALA A 214 0.15 -2.85 11.92
CA ALA A 214 -0.90 -1.96 11.44
C ALA A 214 -1.43 -1.02 12.53
N ARG A 215 -1.67 -1.52 13.74
CA ARG A 215 -2.16 -0.74 14.88
C ARG A 215 -1.17 0.34 15.32
N CYS A 216 0.12 0.00 15.30
CA CYS A 216 1.20 0.93 15.62
C CYS A 216 1.56 1.84 14.45
N ILE A 217 1.03 1.61 13.26
CA ILE A 217 1.45 2.26 12.00
C ILE A 217 2.98 2.27 11.96
N ALA A 218 3.59 1.08 11.94
CA ALA A 218 5.04 0.90 12.10
C ALA A 218 5.57 -0.23 11.22
N GLY A 219 6.87 -0.18 10.93
CA GLY A 219 7.62 -1.36 10.53
C GLY A 219 7.73 -2.33 11.70
N TYR A 220 7.67 -3.64 11.44
CA TYR A 220 7.83 -4.65 12.48
C TYR A 220 8.76 -5.76 11.97
N VAL A 221 9.88 -5.93 12.64
CA VAL A 221 10.94 -6.88 12.28
C VAL A 221 11.04 -7.95 13.37
N PHE A 222 10.65 -9.16 13.05
CA PHE A 222 10.60 -10.29 13.97
C PHE A 222 11.67 -11.32 13.60
N SER A 223 12.48 -11.73 14.58
CA SER A 223 13.48 -12.77 14.44
C SER A 223 13.34 -13.79 15.56
N SER A 224 13.15 -15.06 15.22
CA SER A 224 12.97 -16.16 16.20
C SER A 224 13.98 -17.27 16.00
N CYS A 225 14.27 -17.97 17.08
CA CYS A 225 15.15 -19.12 17.12
C CYS A 225 14.80 -20.17 16.07
N GLY A 226 15.80 -20.86 15.58
CA GLY A 226 15.69 -21.88 14.56
C GLY A 226 16.47 -23.15 14.89
N PHE A 227 17.10 -23.71 13.87
CA PHE A 227 17.87 -24.94 13.98
C PHE A 227 19.06 -24.76 14.94
N GLY A 228 19.22 -25.75 15.84
CA GLY A 228 20.31 -25.82 16.83
C GLY A 228 19.86 -25.61 18.28
N GLU A 229 18.65 -25.08 18.51
CA GLU A 229 18.04 -25.09 19.85
C GLU A 229 17.68 -26.52 20.27
N SER A 230 17.60 -26.74 21.58
CA SER A 230 17.22 -28.06 22.11
C SER A 230 15.83 -28.48 21.67
N THR A 231 15.69 -29.75 21.32
CA THR A 231 14.41 -30.38 20.92
C THR A 231 13.90 -31.35 21.98
N THR A 232 14.25 -31.14 23.25
CA THR A 232 13.81 -32.02 24.36
C THR A 232 12.28 -32.14 24.38
N ASP A 233 11.56 -30.99 24.35
CA ASP A 233 10.09 -30.97 24.37
C ASP A 233 9.49 -30.08 23.29
N VAL A 234 10.25 -29.16 22.69
CA VAL A 234 9.77 -28.13 21.75
C VAL A 234 10.65 -28.07 20.51
N VAL A 235 10.13 -27.50 19.43
CA VAL A 235 10.86 -27.29 18.17
C VAL A 235 10.69 -25.84 17.73
N PHE A 236 11.75 -25.25 17.18
CA PHE A 236 11.78 -23.89 16.70
C PHE A 236 11.92 -23.88 15.16
N ALA A 237 11.11 -23.10 14.49
CA ALA A 237 11.05 -23.12 13.02
C ALA A 237 11.97 -22.09 12.34
N GLY A 238 12.53 -21.15 13.06
CA GLY A 238 13.35 -20.08 12.48
C GLY A 238 12.51 -19.05 11.73
N ASN A 239 11.50 -18.49 12.37
CA ASN A 239 10.68 -17.45 11.80
C ASN A 239 11.43 -16.11 11.75
N GLY A 240 11.76 -15.62 10.54
CA GLY A 240 12.19 -14.26 10.27
C GLY A 240 11.10 -13.58 9.45
N LEU A 241 10.49 -12.51 9.98
CA LEU A 241 9.34 -11.84 9.36
C LEU A 241 9.55 -10.33 9.38
N ILE A 242 9.29 -9.67 8.24
CA ILE A 242 9.35 -8.21 8.14
C ILE A 242 8.00 -7.70 7.63
N TYR A 243 7.36 -6.86 8.43
CA TYR A 243 6.08 -6.22 8.11
C TYR A 243 6.21 -4.71 8.07
N GLU A 244 5.34 -4.05 7.29
CA GLU A 244 5.20 -2.60 7.21
C GLU A 244 3.72 -2.25 7.23
N ASN A 245 3.26 -1.57 8.27
CA ASN A 245 1.87 -1.14 8.41
C ASN A 245 0.86 -2.26 8.05
N GLY A 246 1.07 -3.45 8.62
CA GLY A 246 0.24 -4.63 8.45
C GLY A 246 0.57 -5.52 7.24
N SER A 247 1.36 -5.04 6.30
CA SER A 247 1.71 -5.79 5.08
C SER A 247 3.01 -6.57 5.25
N LEU A 248 3.01 -7.85 4.88
CA LEU A 248 4.22 -8.68 4.86
C LEU A 248 5.13 -8.25 3.71
N LEU A 249 6.39 -7.93 4.02
CA LEU A 249 7.41 -7.57 3.03
C LEU A 249 8.32 -8.74 2.69
N ALA A 250 8.78 -9.47 3.73
CA ALA A 250 9.69 -10.59 3.56
C ALA A 250 9.52 -11.61 4.69
N ARG A 251 9.83 -12.88 4.39
CA ARG A 251 9.78 -13.98 5.37
C ARG A 251 10.84 -15.03 5.12
N SER A 252 11.29 -15.71 6.18
CA SER A 252 12.16 -16.88 6.13
C SER A 252 11.41 -18.14 5.63
N LYS A 253 12.19 -19.12 5.22
CA LYS A 253 11.71 -20.48 5.05
C LYS A 253 11.71 -21.20 6.41
N ARG A 254 10.55 -21.67 6.84
CA ARG A 254 10.39 -22.37 8.12
C ARG A 254 11.06 -23.74 8.11
N PHE A 255 11.53 -24.18 9.27
CA PHE A 255 12.20 -25.48 9.46
C PHE A 255 13.41 -25.66 8.54
N CYS A 256 14.08 -24.58 8.19
CA CYS A 256 15.33 -24.61 7.45
C CYS A 256 16.47 -24.96 8.40
N MET A 257 17.33 -25.89 7.98
CA MET A 257 18.52 -26.29 8.76
C MET A 257 19.72 -25.39 8.46
N GLU A 258 19.58 -24.52 7.46
CA GLU A 258 20.61 -23.54 7.08
C GLU A 258 20.32 -22.19 7.69
N GLU A 259 21.38 -21.41 7.90
CA GLU A 259 21.25 -20.02 8.35
C GLU A 259 20.51 -19.18 7.32
N GLN A 260 19.70 -18.25 7.77
CA GLN A 260 18.97 -17.35 6.89
C GLN A 260 19.14 -15.90 7.32
N LEU A 261 19.19 -15.02 6.34
CA LEU A 261 19.20 -13.57 6.53
C LEU A 261 18.10 -12.97 5.66
N ILE A 262 17.03 -12.52 6.29
CA ILE A 262 15.86 -11.95 5.65
C ILE A 262 16.03 -10.43 5.62
N ILE A 263 16.03 -9.85 4.42
CA ILE A 263 16.27 -8.42 4.22
C ILE A 263 15.09 -7.79 3.51
N SER A 264 14.70 -6.60 3.94
CA SER A 264 13.77 -5.73 3.21
C SER A 264 14.01 -4.27 3.61
N GLU A 265 13.35 -3.36 2.92
CA GLU A 265 13.36 -1.93 3.22
C GLU A 265 12.00 -1.49 3.75
N ILE A 266 12.00 -0.80 4.90
CA ILE A 266 10.82 -0.19 5.50
C ILE A 266 10.73 1.26 5.04
N ASP A 267 9.58 1.65 4.52
CA ASP A 267 9.31 3.01 4.07
C ASP A 267 8.82 3.88 5.24
N VAL A 268 9.75 4.53 5.92
CA VAL A 268 9.42 5.38 7.08
C VAL A 268 8.71 6.69 6.68
N GLU A 269 8.89 7.18 5.45
CA GLU A 269 8.10 8.32 4.95
C GLU A 269 6.63 7.95 4.80
N ARG A 270 6.33 6.74 4.33
CA ARG A 270 4.97 6.21 4.28
C ARG A 270 4.37 6.14 5.69
N ILE A 271 5.12 5.60 6.65
CA ILE A 271 4.70 5.52 8.06
C ILE A 271 4.41 6.91 8.61
N ARG A 272 5.30 7.87 8.39
CA ARG A 272 5.13 9.28 8.81
C ARG A 272 3.92 9.94 8.16
N ALA A 273 3.69 9.69 6.88
CA ALA A 273 2.53 10.21 6.15
C ALA A 273 1.22 9.68 6.74
N GLU A 274 1.12 8.36 6.95
CA GLU A 274 -0.06 7.74 7.57
C GLU A 274 -0.32 8.27 9.00
N ARG A 275 0.71 8.35 9.84
CA ARG A 275 0.58 8.89 11.21
C ARG A 275 0.15 10.35 11.23
N ARG A 276 0.60 11.16 10.27
CA ARG A 276 0.29 12.60 10.16
C ARG A 276 -1.19 12.85 9.89
N ILE A 277 -1.84 11.99 9.10
CA ILE A 277 -3.26 12.13 8.76
C ILE A 277 -4.18 11.37 9.73
N ASN A 278 -3.64 10.45 10.52
CA ASN A 278 -4.42 9.64 11.46
C ASN A 278 -4.59 10.37 12.80
N THR A 279 -5.70 11.10 12.92
CA THR A 279 -6.02 11.87 14.13
C THR A 279 -6.21 10.98 15.37
N THR A 280 -6.64 9.73 15.20
CA THR A 280 -6.79 8.76 16.28
C THR A 280 -5.44 8.34 16.84
N PHE A 281 -4.43 8.13 15.97
CA PHE A 281 -3.06 7.86 16.42
C PHE A 281 -2.50 9.03 17.23
N ALA A 282 -2.66 10.25 16.73
CA ALA A 282 -2.25 11.47 17.42
C ALA A 282 -2.97 11.63 18.79
N ALA A 283 -4.27 11.38 18.84
CA ALA A 283 -5.02 11.43 20.09
C ALA A 283 -4.57 10.35 21.09
N SER A 284 -4.20 9.16 20.61
CA SER A 284 -3.71 8.07 21.45
C SER A 284 -2.36 8.37 22.11
N GLN A 285 -1.55 9.27 21.55
CA GLN A 285 -0.28 9.70 22.15
C GLN A 285 -0.46 10.35 23.53
N ALA A 286 -1.61 10.94 23.80
CA ALA A 286 -1.94 11.50 25.11
C ALA A 286 -2.09 10.44 26.22
N ASN A 287 -2.24 9.16 25.84
CA ASN A 287 -2.49 8.06 26.77
C ASN A 287 -1.24 7.19 27.04
N THR A 288 -0.04 7.67 26.73
CA THR A 288 1.21 6.88 26.89
C THR A 288 1.64 6.66 28.36
N GLY A 289 0.92 7.21 29.34
CA GLY A 289 1.24 7.12 30.75
C GLY A 289 2.42 8.03 31.17
N ASP A 290 2.80 7.94 32.46
CA ASP A 290 3.83 8.83 33.04
C ASP A 290 5.27 8.44 32.67
N LYS A 291 5.52 7.22 32.20
CA LYS A 291 6.87 6.75 31.83
C LYS A 291 7.22 7.22 30.41
N LYS A 292 8.02 8.27 30.35
CA LYS A 292 8.61 8.70 29.07
C LYS A 292 9.69 7.71 28.62
N ALA A 293 9.78 7.50 27.32
CA ALA A 293 10.87 6.75 26.74
C ALA A 293 12.20 7.49 26.91
N ILE A 294 13.26 6.72 27.03
CA ILE A 294 14.64 7.23 27.05
C ILE A 294 15.16 7.18 25.64
N SER A 295 15.41 8.34 25.04
CA SER A 295 15.99 8.45 23.71
C SER A 295 17.51 8.30 23.75
N ILE A 296 18.02 7.43 22.88
CA ILE A 296 19.44 7.11 22.73
C ILE A 296 19.85 7.43 21.30
N ALA A 297 20.72 8.41 21.13
CA ALA A 297 21.26 8.72 19.81
C ALA A 297 22.23 7.62 19.34
N THR A 298 22.11 7.21 18.09
CA THR A 298 23.06 6.30 17.43
C THR A 298 24.10 7.10 16.63
N GLU A 299 25.17 6.46 16.22
CA GLU A 299 26.09 7.06 15.27
C GLU A 299 25.51 6.99 13.85
N PHE A 300 25.99 7.87 12.96
CA PHE A 300 25.56 7.88 11.57
C PHE A 300 25.84 6.52 10.91
N VAL A 301 24.83 5.96 10.27
CA VAL A 301 24.97 4.77 9.44
C VAL A 301 25.23 5.23 8.01
N ASN A 302 26.41 4.94 7.48
CA ASN A 302 26.74 5.26 6.10
C ASN A 302 25.87 4.38 5.18
N SER A 303 24.77 4.94 4.68
CA SER A 303 23.95 4.26 3.69
C SER A 303 24.77 4.18 2.38
N LYS A 304 25.27 3.01 2.02
CA LYS A 304 25.67 2.71 0.64
C LYS A 304 24.49 3.07 -0.27
N GLU A 305 24.78 3.32 -1.55
CA GLU A 305 23.73 3.63 -2.52
C GLU A 305 22.54 2.67 -2.34
N LEU A 306 21.37 3.25 -2.09
CA LEU A 306 20.19 2.47 -1.75
C LEU A 306 19.73 1.64 -2.96
N THR A 307 19.90 0.34 -2.85
CA THR A 307 19.31 -0.61 -3.80
C THR A 307 18.17 -1.32 -3.10
N LEU A 308 16.94 -1.11 -3.57
CA LEU A 308 15.77 -1.78 -3.01
C LEU A 308 15.74 -3.25 -3.42
N THR A 309 15.42 -4.13 -2.48
CA THR A 309 15.23 -5.57 -2.70
C THR A 309 13.76 -5.91 -2.92
N ARG A 310 12.86 -5.04 -2.48
CA ARG A 310 11.41 -5.18 -2.67
C ARG A 310 10.97 -4.67 -4.03
N GLY A 311 10.02 -5.37 -4.66
CA GLY A 311 9.33 -4.92 -5.87
C GLY A 311 8.17 -3.97 -5.55
N PHE A 312 7.74 -3.21 -6.57
CA PHE A 312 6.55 -2.37 -6.51
C PHE A 312 5.57 -2.80 -7.59
N ASN A 313 4.29 -2.92 -7.20
CA ASN A 313 3.25 -3.26 -8.16
C ASN A 313 3.04 -2.09 -9.13
N SER A 314 3.18 -2.34 -10.44
CA SER A 314 2.91 -1.35 -11.49
C SER A 314 1.43 -0.94 -11.58
N HIS A 315 0.53 -1.80 -11.11
CA HIS A 315 -0.92 -1.56 -11.11
C HIS A 315 -1.47 -1.62 -9.67
N PRO A 316 -1.18 -0.59 -8.82
CA PRO A 316 -1.44 -0.66 -7.38
C PRO A 316 -2.92 -0.69 -7.00
N PHE A 317 -3.82 -0.35 -7.93
CA PHE A 317 -5.26 -0.43 -7.74
C PHE A 317 -5.88 -1.78 -8.13
N VAL A 318 -5.15 -2.59 -8.90
CA VAL A 318 -5.65 -3.89 -9.36
C VAL A 318 -5.36 -4.95 -8.30
N PRO A 319 -6.39 -5.63 -7.77
CA PRO A 319 -6.21 -6.72 -6.83
C PRO A 319 -5.32 -7.83 -7.39
N GLN A 320 -4.54 -8.47 -6.53
CA GLN A 320 -3.65 -9.57 -6.93
C GLN A 320 -3.80 -10.77 -5.99
N GLY A 321 -3.50 -11.97 -6.50
CA GLY A 321 -3.43 -13.19 -5.69
C GLY A 321 -4.73 -13.98 -5.60
N ALA A 322 -4.84 -14.82 -4.57
CA ALA A 322 -5.93 -15.78 -4.42
C ALA A 322 -7.31 -15.16 -4.11
N GLU A 323 -7.33 -13.94 -3.59
CA GLU A 323 -8.56 -13.22 -3.19
C GLU A 323 -9.13 -12.34 -4.32
N LEU A 324 -8.64 -12.53 -5.54
CA LEU A 324 -8.97 -11.71 -6.71
C LEU A 324 -10.47 -11.64 -7.01
N ASN A 325 -11.14 -12.80 -7.02
CA ASN A 325 -12.58 -12.88 -7.28
C ASN A 325 -13.39 -12.17 -6.18
N GLU A 326 -13.01 -12.37 -4.92
CA GLU A 326 -13.66 -11.73 -3.77
C GLU A 326 -13.57 -10.20 -3.87
N HIS A 327 -12.38 -9.67 -4.19
CA HIS A 327 -12.22 -8.22 -4.37
C HIS A 327 -13.01 -7.67 -5.56
N CYS A 328 -13.12 -8.39 -6.68
CA CYS A 328 -13.95 -7.97 -7.80
C CYS A 328 -15.44 -7.92 -7.41
N GLU A 329 -15.92 -8.94 -6.70
CA GLU A 329 -17.29 -8.97 -6.18
C GLU A 329 -17.54 -7.83 -5.18
N GLU A 330 -16.57 -7.50 -4.31
CA GLU A 330 -16.66 -6.36 -3.41
C GLU A 330 -16.78 -5.03 -4.17
N VAL A 331 -15.96 -4.80 -5.18
CA VAL A 331 -16.03 -3.60 -6.02
C VAL A 331 -17.43 -3.42 -6.60
N PHE A 332 -17.96 -4.45 -7.28
CA PHE A 332 -19.31 -4.42 -7.82
C PHE A 332 -20.38 -4.25 -6.73
N SER A 333 -20.23 -4.95 -5.61
CA SER A 333 -21.19 -4.86 -4.49
C SER A 333 -21.30 -3.45 -3.92
N ILE A 334 -20.19 -2.73 -3.81
CA ILE A 334 -20.15 -1.33 -3.36
C ILE A 334 -20.83 -0.42 -4.39
N GLN A 335 -20.50 -0.55 -5.68
CA GLN A 335 -21.11 0.24 -6.76
C GLN A 335 -22.63 -0.01 -6.84
N ILE A 336 -23.06 -1.28 -6.82
CA ILE A 336 -24.45 -1.71 -6.86
C ILE A 336 -25.22 -1.18 -5.64
N ALA A 337 -24.67 -1.32 -4.44
CA ALA A 337 -25.34 -0.84 -3.23
C ALA A 337 -25.55 0.69 -3.25
N GLY A 338 -24.55 1.44 -3.73
CA GLY A 338 -24.65 2.88 -3.90
C GLY A 338 -25.74 3.30 -4.88
N LEU A 339 -25.76 2.70 -6.07
CA LEU A 339 -26.77 2.99 -7.09
C LEU A 339 -28.16 2.54 -6.66
N ALA A 340 -28.30 1.35 -6.06
CA ALA A 340 -29.55 0.81 -5.57
C ALA A 340 -30.20 1.75 -4.53
N GLN A 341 -29.43 2.20 -3.55
CA GLN A 341 -29.93 3.14 -2.55
C GLN A 341 -30.40 4.46 -3.18
N ARG A 342 -29.69 4.95 -4.18
CA ARG A 342 -30.03 6.20 -4.87
C ARG A 342 -31.35 6.04 -5.66
N LEU A 343 -31.50 4.95 -6.42
CA LEU A 343 -32.72 4.64 -7.17
C LEU A 343 -33.94 4.50 -6.26
N VAL A 344 -33.80 3.76 -5.16
CA VAL A 344 -34.89 3.57 -4.17
C VAL A 344 -35.28 4.89 -3.51
N HIS A 345 -34.26 5.69 -3.10
CA HIS A 345 -34.53 6.98 -2.43
C HIS A 345 -35.23 7.98 -3.34
N THR A 346 -34.77 8.13 -4.58
CA THR A 346 -35.34 9.08 -5.54
C THR A 346 -36.61 8.57 -6.19
N LYS A 347 -36.94 7.29 -6.05
CA LYS A 347 -38.05 6.60 -6.73
C LYS A 347 -37.94 6.72 -8.27
N ALA A 348 -36.69 6.80 -8.78
CA ALA A 348 -36.46 6.84 -10.20
C ALA A 348 -37.01 5.58 -10.86
N LYS A 349 -37.71 5.76 -11.98
CA LYS A 349 -38.33 4.65 -12.73
C LYS A 349 -37.36 4.04 -13.73
N THR A 350 -36.42 4.83 -14.24
CA THR A 350 -35.46 4.39 -15.24
C THR A 350 -34.04 4.80 -14.85
N ALA A 351 -33.05 4.01 -15.27
CA ALA A 351 -31.65 4.41 -15.30
C ALA A 351 -31.26 4.75 -16.74
N VAL A 352 -30.78 5.96 -16.99
CA VAL A 352 -30.37 6.44 -18.30
C VAL A 352 -28.84 6.45 -18.38
N VAL A 353 -28.27 5.74 -19.34
CA VAL A 353 -26.81 5.61 -19.49
C VAL A 353 -26.42 5.92 -20.93
N GLY A 354 -25.46 6.81 -21.14
CA GLY A 354 -24.86 7.03 -22.45
C GLY A 354 -23.88 5.89 -22.77
N ILE A 355 -24.09 5.17 -23.86
CA ILE A 355 -23.28 4.04 -24.27
C ILE A 355 -22.48 4.40 -25.51
N SER A 356 -21.18 4.59 -25.34
CA SER A 356 -20.23 4.86 -26.44
C SER A 356 -19.67 3.59 -27.09
N GLY A 357 -19.72 2.46 -26.38
CA GLY A 357 -19.03 1.23 -26.75
C GLY A 357 -17.61 1.13 -26.17
N GLY A 358 -17.20 2.09 -25.33
CA GLY A 358 -15.94 2.07 -24.58
C GLY A 358 -16.07 1.46 -23.19
N LEU A 359 -14.92 1.23 -22.54
CA LEU A 359 -14.80 0.53 -21.24
C LEU A 359 -15.66 1.15 -20.12
N ASP A 360 -15.67 2.47 -19.99
CA ASP A 360 -16.31 3.16 -18.87
C ASP A 360 -17.83 3.08 -18.95
N SER A 361 -18.39 3.31 -20.14
CA SER A 361 -19.84 3.15 -20.37
C SER A 361 -20.26 1.69 -20.20
N THR A 362 -19.41 0.75 -20.57
CA THR A 362 -19.62 -0.69 -20.39
C THR A 362 -19.68 -1.05 -18.91
N LEU A 363 -18.70 -0.62 -18.10
CA LEU A 363 -18.71 -0.89 -16.66
C LEU A 363 -19.95 -0.28 -15.97
N ALA A 364 -20.28 0.98 -16.29
CA ALA A 364 -21.46 1.63 -15.73
C ALA A 364 -22.77 0.90 -16.10
N LEU A 365 -22.87 0.39 -17.34
CA LEU A 365 -24.00 -0.41 -17.77
C LEU A 365 -24.11 -1.74 -17.03
N LEU A 366 -22.99 -2.45 -16.85
CA LEU A 366 -22.93 -3.69 -16.07
C LEU A 366 -23.37 -3.46 -14.60
N VAL A 367 -22.95 -2.36 -13.99
CA VAL A 367 -23.41 -1.95 -12.65
C VAL A 367 -24.91 -1.69 -12.64
N CYS A 368 -25.46 -1.01 -13.65
CA CYS A 368 -26.91 -0.79 -13.76
C CYS A 368 -27.67 -2.11 -13.88
N VAL A 369 -27.25 -3.03 -14.74
CA VAL A 369 -27.89 -4.33 -14.95
C VAL A 369 -27.90 -5.13 -13.64
N LYS A 370 -26.75 -5.28 -13.00
CA LYS A 370 -26.63 -6.00 -11.71
C LYS A 370 -27.47 -5.32 -10.60
N THR A 371 -27.59 -3.99 -10.63
CA THR A 371 -28.42 -3.25 -9.66
C THR A 371 -29.91 -3.52 -9.87
N PHE A 372 -30.39 -3.51 -11.12
CA PHE A 372 -31.79 -3.78 -11.44
C PHE A 372 -32.15 -5.22 -11.12
N ASP A 373 -31.28 -6.18 -11.47
CA ASP A 373 -31.47 -7.60 -11.11
C ASP A 373 -31.58 -7.77 -9.59
N LYS A 374 -30.69 -7.13 -8.81
CA LYS A 374 -30.69 -7.18 -7.34
C LYS A 374 -31.94 -6.57 -6.71
N LEU A 375 -32.49 -5.52 -7.33
CA LEU A 375 -33.73 -4.87 -6.88
C LEU A 375 -34.99 -5.57 -7.40
N GLY A 376 -34.88 -6.57 -8.28
CA GLY A 376 -36.00 -7.23 -8.96
C GLY A 376 -36.75 -6.30 -9.92
N LEU A 377 -36.04 -5.31 -10.48
CA LEU A 377 -36.58 -4.38 -11.47
C LEU A 377 -36.38 -4.89 -12.89
N PRO A 378 -37.28 -4.57 -13.83
CA PRO A 378 -37.11 -5.01 -15.21
C PRO A 378 -35.88 -4.36 -15.86
N ARG A 379 -35.01 -5.14 -16.49
CA ARG A 379 -33.86 -4.61 -17.25
C ARG A 379 -34.32 -3.65 -18.38
N LYS A 380 -35.54 -3.76 -18.86
CA LYS A 380 -36.16 -2.84 -19.85
C LYS A 380 -36.33 -1.40 -19.33
N ASP A 381 -36.25 -1.19 -18.04
CA ASP A 381 -36.26 0.14 -17.44
C ASP A 381 -34.83 0.75 -17.36
N ILE A 382 -33.81 0.03 -17.81
CA ILE A 382 -32.48 0.58 -18.11
C ILE A 382 -32.51 1.07 -19.57
N LEU A 383 -32.22 2.35 -19.77
CA LEU A 383 -32.25 3.01 -21.05
C LEU A 383 -30.83 3.31 -21.51
N GLY A 384 -30.27 2.44 -22.34
CA GLY A 384 -28.99 2.67 -23.00
C GLY A 384 -29.19 3.59 -24.21
N VAL A 385 -28.49 4.72 -24.21
CA VAL A 385 -28.60 5.72 -25.26
C VAL A 385 -27.26 5.79 -26.02
N THR A 386 -27.25 5.37 -27.29
CA THR A 386 -26.10 5.60 -28.17
C THR A 386 -26.35 6.84 -29.02
N MET A 387 -25.32 7.70 -29.09
CA MET A 387 -25.43 9.02 -29.70
C MET A 387 -24.29 9.24 -30.72
N PRO A 388 -24.39 8.64 -31.92
CA PRO A 388 -23.36 8.79 -32.94
C PRO A 388 -23.08 10.27 -33.26
N GLY A 389 -21.82 10.65 -33.21
CA GLY A 389 -21.30 11.96 -33.59
C GLY A 389 -20.43 11.88 -34.84
N PHE A 390 -19.48 12.80 -34.95
CA PHE A 390 -18.60 12.85 -36.13
C PHE A 390 -17.42 11.86 -36.06
N GLY A 391 -17.03 11.42 -34.85
CA GLY A 391 -15.89 10.53 -34.62
C GLY A 391 -16.26 9.09 -34.24
N THR A 392 -17.54 8.74 -34.25
CA THR A 392 -17.98 7.38 -33.89
C THR A 392 -17.58 6.39 -34.99
N THR A 393 -16.86 5.31 -34.61
CA THR A 393 -16.44 4.25 -35.52
C THR A 393 -17.47 3.13 -35.57
N ASP A 394 -17.48 2.36 -36.68
CA ASP A 394 -18.39 1.21 -36.84
C ASP A 394 -18.16 0.16 -35.74
N ARG A 395 -16.91 -0.04 -35.31
CA ARG A 395 -16.56 -1.01 -34.25
C ARG A 395 -17.19 -0.63 -32.91
N THR A 396 -16.97 0.60 -32.43
CA THR A 396 -17.51 1.06 -31.15
C THR A 396 -19.02 1.15 -31.17
N TYR A 397 -19.61 1.56 -32.29
CA TYR A 397 -21.07 1.57 -32.49
C TYR A 397 -21.66 0.16 -32.41
N ASN A 398 -21.10 -0.82 -33.15
CA ASN A 398 -21.57 -2.20 -33.11
C ASN A 398 -21.44 -2.81 -31.72
N ASN A 399 -20.30 -2.62 -31.05
CA ASN A 399 -20.08 -3.07 -29.70
C ASN A 399 -21.12 -2.51 -28.72
N ALA A 400 -21.47 -1.22 -28.83
CA ALA A 400 -22.50 -0.61 -28.01
C ALA A 400 -23.87 -1.27 -28.22
N ILE A 401 -24.29 -1.46 -29.48
CA ILE A 401 -25.59 -2.05 -29.82
C ILE A 401 -25.66 -3.52 -29.43
N ASP A 402 -24.63 -4.31 -29.68
CA ASP A 402 -24.63 -5.75 -29.40
C ASP A 402 -24.58 -6.02 -27.90
N LEU A 403 -23.80 -5.26 -27.14
CA LEU A 403 -23.80 -5.32 -25.69
C LEU A 403 -25.18 -5.00 -25.10
N MET A 404 -25.82 -3.91 -25.54
CA MET A 404 -27.14 -3.54 -25.04
C MET A 404 -28.22 -4.58 -25.36
N LYS A 405 -28.15 -5.22 -26.54
CA LYS A 405 -29.04 -6.31 -26.92
C LYS A 405 -28.84 -7.55 -26.06
N SER A 406 -27.59 -7.99 -25.88
CA SER A 406 -27.26 -9.18 -25.10
C SER A 406 -27.70 -9.03 -23.63
N LEU A 407 -27.56 -7.84 -23.05
CA LEU A 407 -28.00 -7.54 -21.69
C LEU A 407 -29.52 -7.36 -21.54
N GLY A 408 -30.26 -7.30 -22.64
CA GLY A 408 -31.73 -7.22 -22.66
C GLY A 408 -32.33 -5.91 -22.18
N ILE A 409 -31.61 -4.80 -22.29
CA ILE A 409 -32.05 -3.46 -21.89
C ILE A 409 -32.85 -2.76 -23.00
N SER A 410 -33.40 -1.57 -22.73
CA SER A 410 -34.01 -0.71 -23.75
C SER A 410 -32.94 0.14 -24.44
N ILE A 411 -33.04 0.26 -25.76
CA ILE A 411 -32.04 0.95 -26.62
C ILE A 411 -32.68 2.17 -27.24
N ARG A 412 -31.99 3.31 -27.18
CA ARG A 412 -32.27 4.50 -27.96
C ARG A 412 -31.04 4.88 -28.78
N GLU A 413 -31.25 5.18 -30.08
CA GLU A 413 -30.23 5.74 -30.96
C GLU A 413 -30.64 7.16 -31.36
N ILE A 414 -29.73 8.13 -31.10
CA ILE A 414 -29.99 9.55 -31.40
C ILE A 414 -28.73 10.15 -31.99
N SER A 415 -28.74 10.46 -33.28
CA SER A 415 -27.63 11.20 -33.90
C SER A 415 -27.59 12.63 -33.38
N ILE A 416 -26.37 13.08 -32.99
CA ILE A 416 -26.15 14.46 -32.51
C ILE A 416 -25.64 15.38 -33.65
N GLN A 417 -25.41 14.86 -34.84
CA GLN A 417 -24.74 15.60 -35.92
C GLN A 417 -25.48 16.87 -36.32
N ASP A 418 -26.80 16.78 -36.58
CA ASP A 418 -27.58 17.94 -37.01
C ASP A 418 -27.66 19.03 -35.94
N ALA A 419 -27.82 18.63 -34.67
CA ALA A 419 -27.84 19.56 -33.55
C ALA A 419 -26.48 20.27 -33.39
N CYS A 420 -25.37 19.54 -33.47
CA CYS A 420 -24.02 20.12 -33.44
C CYS A 420 -23.75 21.05 -34.64
N ILE A 421 -24.19 20.69 -35.85
CA ILE A 421 -24.05 21.55 -37.04
C ILE A 421 -24.81 22.86 -36.82
N GLN A 422 -26.04 22.80 -36.30
CA GLN A 422 -26.81 24.00 -36.00
C GLN A 422 -26.11 24.84 -34.92
N HIS A 423 -25.65 24.20 -33.86
CA HIS A 423 -24.93 24.87 -32.78
C HIS A 423 -23.65 25.59 -33.29
N PHE A 424 -22.85 24.94 -34.15
CA PHE A 424 -21.66 25.56 -34.73
C PHE A 424 -22.02 26.83 -35.56
N LYS A 425 -23.12 26.78 -36.30
CA LYS A 425 -23.60 27.98 -37.02
C LYS A 425 -24.00 29.10 -36.06
N ASP A 426 -24.67 28.76 -34.97
CA ASP A 426 -25.16 29.74 -33.99
C ASP A 426 -24.06 30.47 -33.24
N ILE A 427 -22.87 29.81 -33.12
CA ILE A 427 -21.69 30.38 -32.46
C ILE A 427 -20.59 30.83 -33.43
N ASP A 428 -20.86 30.87 -34.71
CA ASP A 428 -19.91 31.22 -35.78
C ASP A 428 -18.61 30.34 -35.78
N HIS A 429 -18.72 29.06 -35.45
CA HIS A 429 -17.61 28.11 -35.44
C HIS A 429 -17.54 27.36 -36.79
N ASP A 430 -16.34 27.33 -37.41
CA ASP A 430 -16.12 26.54 -38.63
C ASP A 430 -16.05 25.05 -38.32
N ILE A 431 -16.96 24.25 -38.86
CA ILE A 431 -17.05 22.78 -38.70
C ILE A 431 -15.76 22.05 -39.12
N ASN A 432 -14.94 22.64 -39.97
CA ASN A 432 -13.67 22.06 -40.43
C ASN A 432 -12.52 22.27 -39.41
N VAL A 433 -12.72 23.11 -38.37
CA VAL A 433 -11.75 23.34 -37.30
C VAL A 433 -12.04 22.38 -36.13
N HIS A 434 -11.28 21.32 -36.06
CA HIS A 434 -11.43 20.28 -35.02
C HIS A 434 -10.67 20.65 -33.74
N ASP A 435 -11.09 21.72 -33.10
CA ASP A 435 -10.52 22.22 -31.85
C ASP A 435 -11.33 21.79 -30.60
N VAL A 436 -10.95 22.30 -29.43
CA VAL A 436 -11.64 22.03 -28.15
C VAL A 436 -13.13 22.44 -28.20
N THR A 437 -13.51 23.46 -29.01
CA THR A 437 -14.91 23.88 -29.19
C THR A 437 -15.70 22.79 -29.89
N TYR A 438 -15.12 22.26 -30.97
CA TYR A 438 -15.70 21.17 -31.76
C TYR A 438 -15.96 19.91 -30.89
N GLU A 439 -14.97 19.50 -30.10
CA GLU A 439 -15.10 18.34 -29.22
C GLU A 439 -16.13 18.58 -28.10
N ASN A 440 -15.97 19.69 -27.36
CA ASN A 440 -16.80 19.96 -26.20
C ASN A 440 -18.28 20.19 -26.54
N SER A 441 -18.59 20.72 -27.72
CA SER A 441 -19.97 20.91 -28.16
C SER A 441 -20.69 19.56 -28.33
N GLN A 442 -20.02 18.58 -28.91
CA GLN A 442 -20.57 17.21 -29.05
C GLN A 442 -20.81 16.55 -27.69
N ALA A 443 -19.85 16.65 -26.76
CA ALA A 443 -19.97 16.07 -25.42
C ALA A 443 -21.12 16.72 -24.62
N ARG A 444 -21.31 18.03 -24.72
CA ARG A 444 -22.42 18.74 -24.06
C ARG A 444 -23.78 18.39 -24.66
N GLU A 445 -23.88 18.25 -25.99
CA GLU A 445 -25.12 17.83 -26.65
C GLU A 445 -25.54 16.43 -26.16
N ARG A 446 -24.59 15.49 -26.09
CA ARG A 446 -24.88 14.15 -25.53
C ARG A 446 -25.42 14.24 -24.11
N THR A 447 -24.80 15.05 -23.26
CA THR A 447 -25.22 15.21 -21.85
C THR A 447 -26.60 15.85 -21.74
N GLN A 448 -26.92 16.88 -22.53
CA GLN A 448 -28.23 17.50 -22.57
C GLN A 448 -29.31 16.48 -22.91
N ILE A 449 -29.11 15.69 -23.97
CA ILE A 449 -30.06 14.63 -24.38
C ILE A 449 -30.30 13.63 -23.26
N LEU A 450 -29.25 13.16 -22.58
CA LEU A 450 -29.38 12.20 -21.46
C LEU A 450 -30.19 12.77 -20.31
N MET A 451 -29.96 14.04 -19.93
CA MET A 451 -30.66 14.72 -18.84
C MET A 451 -32.15 14.92 -19.17
N ASP A 452 -32.47 15.30 -20.41
CA ASP A 452 -33.85 15.50 -20.85
C ASP A 452 -34.61 14.17 -20.95
N ILE A 453 -33.96 13.10 -21.42
CA ILE A 453 -34.54 11.74 -21.40
C ILE A 453 -34.82 11.28 -19.98
N ALA A 454 -33.91 11.52 -19.06
CA ALA A 454 -34.13 11.20 -17.64
C ALA A 454 -35.35 11.94 -17.08
N ASN A 455 -35.51 13.22 -17.41
CA ASN A 455 -36.69 14.00 -17.02
C ASN A 455 -37.99 13.41 -17.62
N GLN A 456 -37.99 13.06 -18.92
CA GLN A 456 -39.15 12.47 -19.60
C GLN A 456 -39.58 11.13 -19.00
N THR A 457 -38.61 10.33 -18.56
CA THR A 457 -38.83 8.95 -18.08
C THR A 457 -38.88 8.83 -16.57
N TRP A 458 -38.85 9.95 -15.83
CA TRP A 458 -38.75 9.96 -14.35
C TRP A 458 -37.53 9.16 -13.88
N GLY A 459 -36.44 9.29 -14.60
CA GLY A 459 -35.22 8.50 -14.45
C GLY A 459 -34.06 9.27 -13.84
N MET A 460 -32.94 8.59 -13.81
CA MET A 460 -31.66 9.11 -13.33
C MET A 460 -30.57 8.86 -14.38
N VAL A 461 -29.77 9.89 -14.67
CA VAL A 461 -28.56 9.73 -15.49
C VAL A 461 -27.45 9.13 -14.62
N VAL A 462 -26.95 7.96 -15.03
CA VAL A 462 -25.82 7.28 -14.42
C VAL A 462 -24.55 7.68 -15.16
N GLY A 463 -23.59 8.25 -14.42
CA GLY A 463 -22.31 8.71 -14.95
C GLY A 463 -21.32 7.58 -15.18
N THR A 464 -20.55 7.73 -16.24
CA THR A 464 -19.57 6.73 -16.70
C THR A 464 -18.13 7.10 -16.41
N GLY A 465 -17.81 8.39 -16.16
CA GLY A 465 -16.45 8.87 -15.95
C GLY A 465 -15.74 8.18 -14.80
N ASP A 466 -14.50 7.78 -15.03
CA ASP A 466 -13.66 7.05 -14.09
C ASP A 466 -12.72 7.98 -13.28
N LEU A 467 -12.03 7.40 -12.30
CA LEU A 467 -11.13 8.12 -11.41
C LEU A 467 -9.95 8.76 -12.16
N SER A 468 -9.37 8.07 -13.14
CA SER A 468 -8.17 8.52 -13.87
C SER A 468 -8.47 9.70 -14.78
N GLU A 469 -9.60 9.65 -15.49
CA GLU A 469 -10.09 10.77 -16.30
C GLU A 469 -10.39 11.99 -15.45
N LEU A 470 -11.06 11.80 -14.32
CA LEU A 470 -11.36 12.86 -13.37
C LEU A 470 -10.10 13.46 -12.75
N ALA A 471 -9.07 12.64 -12.47
CA ALA A 471 -7.78 13.10 -11.95
C ALA A 471 -7.05 14.01 -12.95
N LEU A 472 -7.00 13.59 -14.21
CA LEU A 472 -6.36 14.35 -15.30
C LEU A 472 -7.24 15.49 -15.85
N GLY A 473 -8.52 15.53 -15.44
CA GLY A 473 -9.51 16.44 -16.02
C GLY A 473 -9.74 16.16 -17.51
N TRP A 474 -9.60 14.91 -17.94
CA TRP A 474 -9.84 14.46 -19.31
C TRP A 474 -11.33 14.17 -19.49
N ALA A 475 -12.12 15.18 -19.36
CA ALA A 475 -13.57 15.19 -19.54
C ALA A 475 -14.02 16.62 -19.86
N THR A 476 -15.08 16.75 -20.61
CA THR A 476 -15.67 18.04 -20.94
C THR A 476 -16.43 18.60 -19.76
N TYR A 477 -16.03 19.78 -19.27
CA TYR A 477 -16.75 20.48 -18.21
C TYR A 477 -18.21 20.75 -18.62
N ASN A 478 -19.15 20.38 -17.76
CA ASN A 478 -20.59 20.43 -18.01
C ASN A 478 -21.01 19.62 -19.27
N GLY A 479 -20.26 18.56 -19.55
CA GLY A 479 -20.55 17.55 -20.57
C GLY A 479 -20.51 16.17 -19.93
N ASP A 480 -19.69 15.29 -20.47
CA ASP A 480 -19.53 13.89 -20.01
C ASP A 480 -19.05 13.76 -18.54
N HIS A 481 -18.47 14.81 -17.96
CA HIS A 481 -18.11 14.81 -16.55
C HIS A 481 -19.32 14.95 -15.60
N MET A 482 -20.52 15.30 -16.13
CA MET A 482 -21.72 15.52 -15.32
C MET A 482 -22.69 14.36 -15.44
N SER A 483 -23.30 14.02 -14.30
CA SER A 483 -24.37 13.02 -14.19
C SER A 483 -25.16 13.27 -12.90
N MET A 484 -26.22 12.49 -12.67
CA MET A 484 -26.96 12.52 -11.42
C MET A 484 -26.35 11.60 -10.36
N TYR A 485 -25.62 10.54 -10.77
CA TYR A 485 -24.86 9.64 -9.91
C TYR A 485 -23.71 8.97 -10.69
N GLY A 486 -22.48 9.17 -10.27
CA GLY A 486 -21.28 8.63 -10.93
C GLY A 486 -20.82 7.31 -10.31
N VAL A 487 -21.15 6.19 -10.92
CA VAL A 487 -20.83 4.85 -10.36
C VAL A 487 -19.35 4.50 -10.47
N ASN A 488 -18.63 5.04 -11.46
CA ASN A 488 -17.21 4.74 -11.72
C ASN A 488 -16.24 5.77 -11.15
N GLY A 489 -16.72 6.86 -10.55
CA GLY A 489 -15.87 8.00 -10.16
C GLY A 489 -14.76 7.70 -9.15
N SER A 490 -14.74 6.52 -8.55
CA SER A 490 -13.68 6.01 -7.67
C SER A 490 -12.95 4.79 -8.24
N ILE A 491 -13.20 4.43 -9.50
CA ILE A 491 -12.56 3.28 -10.17
C ILE A 491 -11.53 3.81 -11.16
N PRO A 492 -10.23 3.53 -11.00
CA PRO A 492 -9.21 3.94 -11.96
C PRO A 492 -9.28 3.14 -13.26
N LYS A 493 -8.81 3.71 -14.37
CA LYS A 493 -8.88 3.12 -15.72
C LYS A 493 -8.29 1.70 -15.78
N THR A 494 -7.19 1.47 -15.10
CA THR A 494 -6.57 0.14 -15.04
C THR A 494 -7.49 -0.89 -14.40
N LEU A 495 -8.23 -0.51 -13.35
CA LEU A 495 -9.19 -1.38 -12.70
C LEU A 495 -10.48 -1.54 -13.53
N VAL A 496 -10.94 -0.50 -14.24
CA VAL A 496 -12.10 -0.60 -15.15
C VAL A 496 -11.88 -1.71 -16.18
N LYS A 497 -10.74 -1.68 -16.86
CA LYS A 497 -10.36 -2.70 -17.85
C LYS A 497 -10.41 -4.10 -17.25
N TYR A 498 -9.82 -4.25 -16.09
CA TYR A 498 -9.74 -5.52 -15.37
C TYR A 498 -11.12 -6.05 -14.96
N LEU A 499 -12.00 -5.19 -14.43
CA LEU A 499 -13.36 -5.56 -14.02
C LEU A 499 -14.23 -6.00 -15.21
N VAL A 500 -14.15 -5.30 -16.34
CA VAL A 500 -14.89 -5.67 -17.55
C VAL A 500 -14.44 -7.05 -18.06
N GLN A 501 -13.13 -7.30 -18.08
CA GLN A 501 -12.58 -8.60 -18.44
C GLN A 501 -13.05 -9.70 -17.44
N TRP A 502 -13.00 -9.43 -16.15
CA TRP A 502 -13.44 -10.37 -15.13
C TRP A 502 -14.93 -10.75 -15.28
N VAL A 503 -15.81 -9.77 -15.57
CA VAL A 503 -17.23 -10.05 -15.83
C VAL A 503 -17.41 -10.87 -17.09
N ALA A 504 -16.66 -10.59 -18.17
CA ALA A 504 -16.71 -11.37 -19.40
C ALA A 504 -16.37 -12.85 -19.16
N GLU A 505 -15.39 -13.12 -18.29
CA GLU A 505 -14.90 -14.47 -18.03
C GLU A 505 -15.77 -15.26 -17.05
N ASN A 506 -16.47 -14.59 -16.11
CA ASN A 506 -17.14 -15.24 -14.98
C ASN A 506 -18.67 -15.15 -14.98
N ASP A 507 -19.28 -14.13 -15.63
CA ASP A 507 -20.70 -13.80 -15.43
C ASP A 507 -21.52 -13.75 -16.73
N MET A 508 -20.92 -13.97 -17.90
CA MET A 508 -21.58 -13.78 -19.19
C MET A 508 -21.66 -15.07 -20.02
N ASP A 509 -22.69 -15.11 -20.89
CA ASP A 509 -22.75 -16.11 -21.96
C ASP A 509 -21.71 -15.83 -23.06
N GLU A 510 -21.49 -16.78 -23.98
CA GLU A 510 -20.41 -16.69 -24.97
C GLU A 510 -20.57 -15.48 -25.92
N ASP A 511 -21.80 -15.03 -26.25
CA ASP A 511 -22.03 -13.91 -27.14
C ASP A 511 -21.70 -12.56 -26.46
N ALA A 512 -22.17 -12.37 -25.23
CA ALA A 512 -21.83 -11.19 -24.43
C ALA A 512 -20.35 -11.16 -24.06
N LYS A 513 -19.73 -12.30 -23.77
CA LYS A 513 -18.30 -12.44 -23.50
C LYS A 513 -17.46 -11.97 -24.68
N ALA A 514 -17.79 -12.43 -25.91
CA ALA A 514 -17.06 -12.02 -27.11
C ALA A 514 -17.10 -10.50 -27.31
N THR A 515 -18.28 -9.87 -27.13
CA THR A 515 -18.45 -8.42 -27.22
C THR A 515 -17.64 -7.68 -26.15
N LEU A 516 -17.67 -8.14 -24.89
CA LEU A 516 -16.91 -7.52 -23.80
C LEU A 516 -15.41 -7.61 -24.02
N LEU A 517 -14.90 -8.74 -24.49
CA LEU A 517 -13.47 -8.90 -24.80
C LEU A 517 -13.04 -8.03 -25.97
N ASP A 518 -13.89 -7.84 -27.00
CA ASP A 518 -13.61 -6.89 -28.09
C ASP A 518 -13.56 -5.43 -27.60
N ILE A 519 -14.42 -5.07 -26.63
CA ILE A 519 -14.37 -3.75 -25.99
C ILE A 519 -13.06 -3.58 -25.21
N VAL A 520 -12.62 -4.62 -24.48
CA VAL A 520 -11.34 -4.60 -23.71
C VAL A 520 -10.14 -4.39 -24.63
N ASP A 521 -10.18 -4.93 -25.86
CA ASP A 521 -9.11 -4.81 -26.85
C ASP A 521 -9.21 -3.54 -27.72
N THR A 522 -10.29 -2.77 -27.58
CA THR A 522 -10.46 -1.52 -28.34
C THR A 522 -9.58 -0.41 -27.76
N PRO A 523 -8.77 0.29 -28.57
CA PRO A 523 -7.97 1.42 -28.11
C PRO A 523 -8.82 2.54 -27.53
N ILE A 524 -8.36 3.13 -26.43
CA ILE A 524 -9.05 4.25 -25.78
C ILE A 524 -8.95 5.50 -26.66
N SER A 525 -10.10 6.01 -27.11
CA SER A 525 -10.19 7.23 -27.93
C SER A 525 -11.38 8.11 -27.49
N PRO A 526 -11.32 9.44 -27.69
CA PRO A 526 -12.40 10.33 -27.33
C PRO A 526 -13.61 10.26 -28.28
N GLU A 527 -13.50 9.59 -29.43
CA GLU A 527 -14.55 9.43 -30.47
C GLU A 527 -15.25 10.76 -30.90
N LEU A 528 -14.57 11.87 -30.78
CA LEU A 528 -15.11 13.21 -31.08
C LEU A 528 -14.56 13.80 -32.38
N ILE A 529 -13.38 13.33 -32.80
CA ILE A 529 -12.72 13.74 -34.05
C ILE A 529 -12.94 12.65 -35.10
N PRO A 530 -13.28 13.02 -36.36
CA PRO A 530 -13.47 12.04 -37.45
C PRO A 530 -12.26 11.14 -37.63
N ALA A 531 -12.51 9.85 -37.90
CA ALA A 531 -11.49 8.89 -38.32
C ALA A 531 -10.78 9.36 -39.61
N ASP A 532 -9.64 8.75 -39.92
CA ASP A 532 -8.95 9.00 -41.17
C ASP A 532 -9.69 8.36 -42.37
N GLU A 533 -9.16 8.56 -43.58
CA GLU A 533 -9.75 8.03 -44.82
C GLU A 533 -9.84 6.49 -44.88
N ASN A 534 -9.09 5.79 -43.99
CA ASN A 534 -9.09 4.34 -43.84
C ASN A 534 -10.00 3.85 -42.70
N GLY A 535 -10.67 4.75 -41.99
CA GLY A 535 -11.49 4.43 -40.80
C GLY A 535 -10.70 4.20 -39.52
N GLU A 536 -9.39 4.53 -39.52
CA GLU A 536 -8.56 4.39 -38.32
C GLU A 536 -8.69 5.60 -37.37
N ILE A 537 -8.61 5.34 -36.09
CA ILE A 537 -8.69 6.35 -35.03
C ILE A 537 -7.47 7.28 -35.12
N LYS A 538 -7.72 8.53 -35.52
CA LYS A 538 -6.68 9.57 -35.69
C LYS A 538 -5.99 9.99 -34.39
N GLN A 539 -6.68 9.87 -33.26
CA GLN A 539 -6.25 10.39 -31.99
C GLN A 539 -6.50 9.36 -30.89
N LYS A 540 -5.41 8.77 -30.39
CA LYS A 540 -5.49 7.96 -29.19
C LYS A 540 -5.35 8.88 -27.98
N THR A 541 -6.20 8.68 -26.98
CA THR A 541 -6.14 9.46 -25.72
C THR A 541 -4.76 9.40 -25.09
N GLU A 542 -4.15 8.22 -25.08
CA GLU A 542 -2.83 8.00 -24.47
C GLU A 542 -1.67 8.72 -25.19
N ASP A 543 -1.82 9.04 -26.47
CA ASP A 543 -0.83 9.86 -27.21
C ASP A 543 -0.80 11.30 -26.71
N LEU A 544 -1.92 11.81 -26.18
CA LEU A 544 -2.08 13.18 -25.71
C LEU A 544 -1.85 13.35 -24.22
N VAL A 545 -2.36 12.43 -23.43
CA VAL A 545 -2.29 12.53 -21.95
C VAL A 545 -1.29 11.57 -21.34
N GLY A 546 -0.85 10.55 -22.05
CA GLY A 546 0.05 9.49 -21.58
C GLY A 546 -0.68 8.21 -21.16
N PRO A 547 0.08 7.13 -20.96
CA PRO A 547 -0.45 5.84 -20.54
C PRO A 547 -1.17 5.94 -19.19
N TYR A 548 -2.41 5.47 -19.12
CA TYR A 548 -3.20 5.50 -17.88
C TYR A 548 -2.57 4.70 -16.75
N GLU A 549 -1.83 3.63 -17.03
CA GLU A 549 -1.16 2.85 -15.99
C GLU A 549 -0.09 3.66 -15.25
N LEU A 550 0.63 4.56 -15.93
CA LEU A 550 1.55 5.49 -15.28
C LEU A 550 0.79 6.52 -14.43
N HIS A 551 -0.30 7.07 -14.95
CA HIS A 551 -1.10 8.05 -14.21
C HIS A 551 -1.77 7.46 -12.98
N ASP A 552 -2.28 6.23 -13.07
CA ASP A 552 -2.86 5.51 -11.94
C ASP A 552 -1.79 5.22 -10.87
N PHE A 553 -0.58 4.85 -11.29
CA PHE A 553 0.55 4.67 -10.38
C PHE A 553 0.90 6.00 -9.67
N PHE A 554 1.03 7.10 -10.41
CA PHE A 554 1.33 8.41 -9.83
C PHE A 554 0.23 8.88 -8.89
N LEU A 555 -1.03 8.73 -9.30
CA LEU A 555 -2.21 9.07 -8.52
C LEU A 555 -2.26 8.32 -7.19
N TYR A 556 -1.97 7.01 -7.22
CA TYR A 556 -1.96 6.17 -6.02
C TYR A 556 -0.95 6.67 -4.99
N TYR A 557 0.31 6.84 -5.39
CA TYR A 557 1.36 7.24 -4.47
C TYR A 557 1.24 8.70 -4.01
N PHE A 558 0.76 9.57 -4.88
CA PHE A 558 0.54 10.97 -4.54
C PHE A 558 -0.62 11.15 -3.54
N LEU A 559 -1.79 10.58 -3.82
CA LEU A 559 -2.96 10.80 -2.97
C LEU A 559 -2.98 9.91 -1.72
N ARG A 560 -2.57 8.64 -1.86
CA ARG A 560 -2.64 7.69 -0.75
C ARG A 560 -1.59 7.95 0.31
N PHE A 561 -0.38 8.36 -0.10
CA PHE A 561 0.76 8.50 0.80
C PHE A 561 1.38 9.91 0.82
N GLY A 562 0.94 10.80 -0.04
CA GLY A 562 1.49 12.14 -0.12
C GLY A 562 2.97 12.16 -0.55
N PHE A 563 3.39 11.20 -1.38
CA PHE A 563 4.77 11.13 -1.82
C PHE A 563 5.12 12.30 -2.73
N ARG A 564 6.37 12.74 -2.62
CA ARG A 564 6.95 13.77 -3.46
C ARG A 564 7.27 13.24 -4.86
N PRO A 565 7.33 14.11 -5.88
CA PRO A 565 7.57 13.69 -7.26
C PRO A 565 8.82 12.85 -7.46
N SER A 566 9.96 13.19 -6.82
CA SER A 566 11.23 12.46 -6.95
C SER A 566 11.11 11.01 -6.45
N LYS A 567 10.37 10.78 -5.37
CA LYS A 567 10.12 9.44 -4.86
C LYS A 567 9.18 8.67 -5.78
N ILE A 568 8.11 9.28 -6.27
CA ILE A 568 7.18 8.66 -7.24
C ILE A 568 7.93 8.25 -8.50
N TYR A 569 8.79 9.13 -9.02
CA TYR A 569 9.66 8.85 -10.16
C TYR A 569 10.58 7.65 -9.91
N TYR A 570 11.27 7.63 -8.77
CA TYR A 570 12.14 6.52 -8.38
C TYR A 570 11.40 5.18 -8.32
N LEU A 571 10.21 5.15 -7.70
CA LEU A 571 9.38 3.94 -7.61
C LEU A 571 8.82 3.51 -8.96
N ALA A 572 8.43 4.46 -9.82
CA ALA A 572 7.95 4.16 -11.16
C ALA A 572 9.04 3.53 -12.04
N ASN A 573 10.29 4.04 -11.96
CA ASN A 573 11.42 3.44 -12.67
C ASN A 573 11.70 1.99 -12.25
N ILE A 574 11.41 1.63 -11.00
CA ILE A 574 11.51 0.24 -10.54
C ILE A 574 10.33 -0.59 -11.04
N ALA A 575 9.10 -0.07 -10.89
CA ALA A 575 7.87 -0.79 -11.21
C ALA A 575 7.69 -1.04 -12.71
N PHE A 576 8.18 -0.13 -13.56
CA PHE A 576 8.03 -0.16 -15.02
C PHE A 576 9.35 -0.34 -15.76
N LYS A 577 10.37 -0.88 -15.09
CA LYS A 577 11.76 -0.97 -15.57
C LYS A 577 11.92 -1.45 -17.02
N ASP A 578 11.14 -2.44 -17.45
CA ASP A 578 11.25 -3.05 -18.77
C ASP A 578 10.11 -2.60 -19.73
N VAL A 579 9.33 -1.60 -19.31
CA VAL A 579 8.14 -1.11 -20.05
C VAL A 579 8.36 0.31 -20.55
N TYR A 580 8.86 1.19 -19.71
CA TYR A 580 9.09 2.60 -20.04
C TYR A 580 10.51 3.03 -19.66
N ASP A 581 11.10 3.91 -20.47
CA ASP A 581 12.35 4.58 -20.14
C ASP A 581 12.14 5.75 -19.14
N GLU A 582 13.21 6.19 -18.54
CA GLU A 582 13.23 7.25 -17.53
C GLU A 582 12.68 8.59 -18.05
N GLU A 583 12.98 8.95 -19.29
CA GLU A 583 12.51 10.17 -19.95
C GLU A 583 10.99 10.15 -20.15
N THR A 584 10.45 9.01 -20.56
CA THR A 584 9.00 8.79 -20.71
C THR A 584 8.29 8.93 -19.37
N ILE A 585 8.81 8.30 -18.32
CA ILE A 585 8.23 8.40 -16.96
C ILE A 585 8.29 9.85 -16.47
N LYS A 586 9.41 10.55 -16.62
CA LYS A 586 9.59 11.96 -16.25
C LYS A 586 8.60 12.88 -16.98
N LYS A 587 8.46 12.71 -18.30
CA LYS A 587 7.52 13.46 -19.15
C LYS A 587 6.08 13.33 -18.64
N TRP A 588 5.63 12.12 -18.41
CA TRP A 588 4.24 11.88 -18.01
C TRP A 588 3.97 12.23 -16.54
N LEU A 589 4.97 12.13 -15.65
CA LEU A 589 4.88 12.64 -14.28
C LEU A 589 4.68 14.16 -14.27
N SER A 590 5.43 14.90 -15.10
CA SER A 590 5.24 16.35 -15.27
C SER A 590 3.85 16.68 -15.80
N THR A 591 3.38 15.91 -16.80
CA THR A 591 2.04 16.08 -17.36
C THR A 591 0.95 15.80 -16.34
N PHE A 592 1.12 14.74 -15.52
CA PHE A 592 0.21 14.41 -14.43
C PHE A 592 0.05 15.57 -13.45
N PHE A 593 1.12 16.10 -12.88
CA PHE A 593 1.03 17.20 -11.90
C PHE A 593 0.46 18.47 -12.51
N ARG A 594 0.88 18.83 -13.72
CA ARG A 594 0.34 20.00 -14.42
C ARG A 594 -1.18 19.90 -14.61
N ARG A 595 -1.64 18.76 -15.12
CA ARG A 595 -3.07 18.54 -15.36
C ARG A 595 -3.85 18.39 -14.08
N PHE A 596 -3.35 17.61 -13.12
CA PHE A 596 -4.02 17.42 -11.83
C PHE A 596 -4.33 18.74 -11.13
N PHE A 597 -3.40 19.68 -11.12
CA PHE A 597 -3.60 21.00 -10.53
C PHE A 597 -4.52 21.88 -11.40
N ASN A 598 -4.22 22.03 -12.67
CA ASN A 598 -4.96 22.94 -13.56
C ASN A 598 -6.43 22.55 -13.76
N GLN A 599 -6.77 21.28 -13.58
CA GLN A 599 -8.11 20.75 -13.82
C GLN A 599 -8.94 20.58 -12.52
N GLN A 600 -8.45 21.10 -11.39
CA GLN A 600 -9.17 21.00 -10.10
C GLN A 600 -10.57 21.59 -10.15
N PHE A 601 -10.80 22.67 -10.90
CA PHE A 601 -12.12 23.29 -11.01
C PHE A 601 -13.21 22.32 -11.50
N LYS A 602 -12.85 21.35 -12.34
CA LYS A 602 -13.78 20.31 -12.80
C LYS A 602 -14.19 19.38 -11.64
N ARG A 603 -13.25 19.07 -10.76
CA ARG A 603 -13.51 18.19 -9.60
C ARG A 603 -14.34 18.86 -8.50
N SER A 604 -14.35 20.19 -8.44
CA SER A 604 -15.13 20.93 -7.43
C SER A 604 -16.64 20.70 -7.53
N CYS A 605 -17.15 20.27 -8.68
CA CYS A 605 -18.57 20.02 -8.92
C CYS A 605 -18.87 18.56 -9.34
N LEU A 606 -18.03 17.61 -8.94
CA LEU A 606 -18.27 16.20 -9.26
C LEU A 606 -19.62 15.71 -8.71
N PRO A 607 -20.35 14.88 -9.49
CA PRO A 607 -21.54 14.17 -9.02
C PRO A 607 -21.25 13.33 -7.79
N ASP A 608 -22.30 12.98 -7.05
CA ASP A 608 -22.22 11.96 -6.03
C ASP A 608 -21.89 10.60 -6.65
N GLY A 609 -21.15 9.79 -5.92
CA GLY A 609 -20.77 8.42 -6.31
C GLY A 609 -20.16 7.66 -5.12
N PRO A 610 -20.12 6.33 -5.16
CA PRO A 610 -19.55 5.55 -4.08
C PRO A 610 -18.03 5.64 -4.07
N LYS A 611 -17.44 5.71 -2.87
CA LYS A 611 -16.02 5.45 -2.69
C LYS A 611 -15.80 3.94 -2.67
N VAL A 612 -15.04 3.42 -3.61
CA VAL A 612 -14.75 1.98 -3.74
C VAL A 612 -13.34 1.66 -3.25
N GLY A 613 -12.35 2.32 -3.80
CA GLY A 613 -10.94 2.08 -3.47
C GLY A 613 -10.43 2.89 -2.28
N SER A 614 -9.13 2.79 -2.04
CA SER A 614 -8.43 3.48 -0.94
C SER A 614 -8.41 5.00 -1.09
N ILE A 615 -8.61 5.53 -2.30
CA ILE A 615 -8.65 6.97 -2.60
C ILE A 615 -9.90 7.38 -3.37
N SER A 616 -10.31 8.63 -3.20
CA SER A 616 -11.37 9.29 -3.95
C SER A 616 -11.03 10.77 -4.12
N ILE A 617 -11.29 11.31 -5.29
CA ILE A 617 -11.07 12.75 -5.59
C ILE A 617 -12.33 13.58 -5.50
N SER A 618 -13.39 13.01 -4.94
CA SER A 618 -14.61 13.76 -4.62
C SER A 618 -14.31 14.88 -3.62
N PRO A 619 -14.78 16.12 -3.85
CA PRO A 619 -14.58 17.24 -2.92
C PRO A 619 -15.28 17.03 -1.58
N ARG A 620 -16.20 16.07 -1.49
CA ARG A 620 -16.87 15.65 -0.25
C ARG A 620 -16.11 14.53 0.48
N GLY A 621 -15.11 13.94 -0.17
CA GLY A 621 -14.33 12.82 0.33
C GLY A 621 -12.88 13.18 0.68
N ASP A 622 -11.93 12.46 0.06
CA ASP A 622 -10.52 12.43 0.47
C ASP A 622 -9.72 13.66 0.02
N TRP A 623 -10.15 14.37 -1.05
CA TRP A 623 -9.33 15.42 -1.65
C TRP A 623 -10.08 16.76 -1.76
N ARG A 624 -9.58 17.75 -1.05
CA ARG A 624 -10.10 19.12 -1.07
C ARG A 624 -8.96 20.09 -1.37
N MET A 625 -8.86 20.51 -2.61
CA MET A 625 -7.83 21.43 -3.07
C MET A 625 -8.50 22.68 -3.67
N PRO A 626 -8.00 23.89 -3.43
CA PRO A 626 -8.48 25.08 -4.14
C PRO A 626 -8.16 24.98 -5.63
N SER A 627 -9.07 25.49 -6.47
CA SER A 627 -8.96 25.37 -7.93
C SER A 627 -7.83 26.23 -8.55
N ASP A 628 -7.30 27.16 -7.79
CA ASP A 628 -6.23 28.08 -8.14
C ASP A 628 -4.89 27.75 -7.47
N ALA A 629 -4.75 26.55 -6.91
CA ALA A 629 -3.48 26.08 -6.36
C ALA A 629 -2.41 25.93 -7.44
N SER A 630 -1.19 26.41 -7.14
CA SER A 630 -0.04 26.31 -8.05
C SER A 630 0.68 24.96 -7.93
N SER A 631 1.01 24.36 -9.06
CA SER A 631 1.84 23.14 -9.16
C SER A 631 3.35 23.43 -9.16
N THR A 632 3.79 24.67 -9.02
CA THR A 632 5.18 25.10 -9.26
C THR A 632 6.22 24.30 -8.48
N ILE A 633 5.97 24.02 -7.19
CA ILE A 633 6.94 23.29 -6.36
C ILE A 633 7.10 21.82 -6.77
N TRP A 634 6.02 21.17 -7.21
CA TRP A 634 6.07 19.79 -7.72
C TRP A 634 6.76 19.72 -9.08
N LEU A 635 6.45 20.66 -9.99
CA LEU A 635 7.06 20.71 -11.33
C LEU A 635 8.55 21.04 -11.26
N LYS A 636 8.95 21.96 -10.37
CA LYS A 636 10.35 22.29 -10.15
C LYS A 636 11.15 21.07 -9.67
N GLU A 637 10.60 20.28 -8.75
CA GLU A 637 11.28 19.07 -8.28
C GLU A 637 11.44 18.03 -9.40
N ILE A 638 10.49 17.97 -10.36
CA ILE A 638 10.61 17.08 -11.53
C ILE A 638 11.67 17.60 -12.52
N GLU A 639 11.77 18.91 -12.69
CA GLU A 639 12.81 19.51 -13.55
C GLU A 639 14.22 19.17 -13.04
N ASP A 640 14.40 19.14 -11.71
CA ASP A 640 15.66 18.85 -11.04
C ASP A 640 16.04 17.33 -11.06
N LEU A 641 15.17 16.43 -11.56
CA LEU A 641 15.47 15.00 -11.79
C LEU A 641 16.27 14.81 -13.07
#